data_108d87bdf3803fcc12961decaefb2937
#
_entry.id   108d87bdf3803fcc12961decaefb2937
#
_cell.length_a   1.000
_cell.length_b   1.000
_cell.length_c   1.000
_cell.angle_alpha   90.00
_cell.angle_beta   90.00
_cell.angle_gamma   90.00
#
_symmetry.space_group_name_H-M   'P 1'
#
loop_
_entity.id
_entity.type
_entity.pdbx_description
1 polymer ?
#
loop_
_entity_poly.entity_id
_entity_poly.type
_entity_poly.pdbx_seq_one_letter_code
_entity_poly.pdbx_strand_id
1 'polypeptide(L)'
;MTSECPITFHRRAILKTGLAASAAMALGIPVTSTAAAEAAKLDNDIAWHKGVCRFCGTGCGLQVGVRNGRVVATKGDPDAPVNRGLNCVKGYFNAKILYGKDRLTRPLMRMKDGKFDKNGRFEAVSWETALTEMTKQMKRAYKDKGPAGISIIGSGQYTIPEAYTASKFMKGGLRSNNIDPNARLCMASAVVGFYQTFGVDEPANCYADIEKADLFLLWGNNMAEAHPVLWSRVANRRLTHQATRIVQLTTHRSSTSNLSDLVIIFKPNTDLAILNFVIREIIHRGKVNQEFVDAHCIFCAGVTDIGYGLRQTDKYAWPAEKDIMAKQLSIKLDKWEAIGQGRKEGEVVPQKNTGATAGKHWRISFEDFKKGVEPYSLDFVAELAKGDNAESLADFKKKLMELADYVCDDSRNIMSYWCMGVNQHQRGVWVNEQIYDLHLLLGKHALPGNGAFSLTGQPSACGSAREVGAFSHRLPADMLVANPKHREKTEKIWNLPAGTLNPKVGADLMAILRGVEDKSIDFLWTQVVNIIQSAPNNTHWIEACRRPDAFVVVSDIYPTFSARCADLILPVAGHFEKWGLYGNAERRTQGWHQLVQAPGEARTDVWTLMELAKRFTIGETWCEQTLKGVPGDKLPNVLDKAAELGYKPTDTLFDVLFAPTGKRAEAVWPDPLYPNELNATGDALGLKYFPEKALFNEYRQFTVGNGHDLADFDTYQSAKCR
;
A
#
# COMPACT_ATOMS: atom_id res chain seq x y z
N MET A 1 -2.57 -33.16 -39.50
CA MET A 1 -3.73 -32.25 -39.65
C MET A 1 -3.62 -31.17 -38.62
N THR A 2 -3.01 -30.04 -38.97
CA THR A 2 -2.82 -28.87 -38.12
C THR A 2 -3.99 -27.93 -38.41
N SER A 3 -4.93 -27.82 -37.49
CA SER A 3 -6.00 -26.83 -37.57
C SER A 3 -5.41 -25.45 -37.23
N GLU A 4 -5.18 -24.64 -38.23
CA GLU A 4 -4.85 -23.22 -38.09
C GLU A 4 -6.04 -22.47 -37.48
N CYS A 5 -5.77 -21.76 -36.42
CA CYS A 5 -6.75 -20.96 -35.71
C CYS A 5 -7.02 -19.66 -36.50
N PRO A 6 -8.26 -19.36 -36.95
CA PRO A 6 -8.56 -18.21 -37.80
C PRO A 6 -8.39 -16.84 -37.12
N ILE A 7 -8.03 -16.78 -35.84
CA ILE A 7 -7.94 -15.55 -35.04
C ILE A 7 -6.66 -14.72 -35.30
N THR A 8 -5.64 -15.33 -35.91
CA THR A 8 -4.32 -14.67 -36.08
C THR A 8 -4.32 -13.62 -37.22
N PHE A 9 -5.19 -13.71 -38.19
CA PHE A 9 -5.20 -12.80 -39.35
C PHE A 9 -5.82 -11.44 -39.03
N HIS A 10 -6.84 -11.38 -38.20
CA HIS A 10 -7.51 -10.12 -37.86
C HIS A 10 -6.71 -9.21 -36.91
N ARG A 11 -5.86 -9.75 -36.02
CA ARG A 11 -5.05 -8.95 -35.09
C ARG A 11 -3.95 -8.12 -35.76
N ARG A 12 -3.31 -8.66 -36.81
CA ARG A 12 -2.29 -7.90 -37.56
C ARG A 12 -2.90 -6.81 -38.44
N ALA A 13 -4.10 -7.02 -38.97
CA ALA A 13 -4.84 -6.01 -39.70
C ALA A 13 -5.29 -4.84 -38.79
N ILE A 14 -5.85 -5.15 -37.63
CA ILE A 14 -6.31 -4.12 -36.64
C ILE A 14 -5.13 -3.29 -36.10
N LEU A 15 -3.99 -3.91 -35.78
CA LEU A 15 -2.80 -3.18 -35.34
C LEU A 15 -2.18 -2.32 -36.47
N LYS A 16 -2.16 -2.80 -37.69
CA LYS A 16 -1.65 -2.03 -38.83
C LYS A 16 -2.59 -0.88 -39.22
N THR A 17 -3.89 -1.07 -39.18
CA THR A 17 -4.86 -0.02 -39.51
C THR A 17 -5.02 1.01 -38.37
N GLY A 18 -4.96 0.61 -37.10
CA GLY A 18 -4.99 1.52 -35.96
C GLY A 18 -3.75 2.43 -35.88
N LEU A 19 -2.55 1.88 -36.09
CA LEU A 19 -1.31 2.65 -36.17
C LEU A 19 -1.25 3.55 -37.41
N ALA A 20 -1.73 3.08 -38.55
CA ALA A 20 -1.79 3.88 -39.78
C ALA A 20 -2.82 5.02 -39.69
N ALA A 21 -3.97 4.78 -39.04
CA ALA A 21 -5.00 5.81 -38.84
C ALA A 21 -4.52 6.88 -37.83
N SER A 22 -3.82 6.48 -36.77
CA SER A 22 -3.25 7.42 -35.80
C SER A 22 -2.13 8.27 -36.42
N ALA A 23 -1.27 7.67 -37.23
CA ALA A 23 -0.22 8.37 -37.95
C ALA A 23 -0.78 9.30 -39.05
N ALA A 24 -1.82 8.88 -39.76
CA ALA A 24 -2.48 9.69 -40.77
C ALA A 24 -3.21 10.91 -40.17
N MET A 25 -3.89 10.74 -39.02
CA MET A 25 -4.50 11.87 -38.30
C MET A 25 -3.46 12.85 -37.74
N ALA A 26 -2.31 12.36 -37.27
CA ALA A 26 -1.21 13.21 -36.82
C ALA A 26 -0.55 14.00 -37.97
N LEU A 27 -0.66 13.52 -39.21
CA LEU A 27 -0.16 14.17 -40.41
C LEU A 27 -1.21 14.98 -41.19
N GLY A 28 -2.45 15.10 -40.66
CA GLY A 28 -3.54 15.86 -41.31
C GLY A 28 -4.06 15.22 -42.60
N ILE A 29 -3.83 13.93 -42.84
CA ILE A 29 -4.30 13.22 -44.02
C ILE A 29 -5.73 12.70 -43.77
N PRO A 30 -6.73 13.05 -44.58
CA PRO A 30 -8.09 12.53 -44.43
C PRO A 30 -8.12 11.01 -44.64
N VAL A 31 -8.41 10.26 -43.59
CA VAL A 31 -8.57 8.80 -43.68
C VAL A 31 -9.98 8.50 -44.15
N THR A 32 -10.17 8.44 -45.43
CA THR A 32 -11.38 7.87 -46.08
C THR A 32 -11.12 6.44 -46.39
N SER A 33 -11.55 5.51 -45.55
CA SER A 33 -11.50 4.10 -45.92
C SER A 33 -12.48 3.24 -45.11
N THR A 34 -12.92 2.17 -45.73
CA THR A 34 -13.65 1.04 -45.17
C THR A 34 -13.09 0.56 -43.83
N ALA A 35 -11.77 0.66 -43.62
CA ALA A 35 -11.11 0.28 -42.38
C ALA A 35 -11.46 1.21 -41.17
N ALA A 36 -11.69 2.51 -41.39
CA ALA A 36 -12.18 3.41 -40.35
C ALA A 36 -13.66 3.16 -40.03
N ALA A 37 -14.43 2.82 -41.05
CA ALA A 37 -15.84 2.44 -40.90
C ALA A 37 -16.01 1.07 -40.23
N GLU A 38 -15.14 0.11 -40.53
CA GLU A 38 -15.09 -1.19 -39.81
C GLU A 38 -14.60 -1.04 -38.39
N ALA A 39 -13.60 -0.20 -38.14
CA ALA A 39 -13.14 0.11 -36.78
C ALA A 39 -14.24 0.81 -35.97
N ALA A 40 -14.99 1.73 -36.59
CA ALA A 40 -16.14 2.39 -35.96
C ALA A 40 -17.32 1.42 -35.72
N LYS A 41 -17.57 0.47 -36.60
CA LYS A 41 -18.56 -0.59 -36.35
C LYS A 41 -18.14 -1.53 -35.22
N LEU A 42 -16.85 -1.88 -35.11
CA LEU A 42 -16.34 -2.70 -34.03
C LEU A 42 -16.40 -1.96 -32.66
N ASP A 43 -16.30 -0.64 -32.66
CA ASP A 43 -16.40 0.18 -31.45
C ASP A 43 -17.86 0.36 -30.99
N ASN A 44 -18.82 0.36 -31.94
CA ASN A 44 -20.25 0.49 -31.65
C ASN A 44 -20.85 -0.71 -30.88
N ASP A 45 -20.20 -1.89 -30.94
CA ASP A 45 -20.65 -3.08 -30.20
C ASP A 45 -20.01 -3.20 -28.82
N ILE A 46 -19.16 -2.25 -28.42
CA ILE A 46 -18.47 -2.26 -27.11
C ILE A 46 -19.18 -1.32 -26.15
N ALA A 47 -19.70 -1.88 -25.06
CA ALA A 47 -20.18 -1.07 -23.92
C ALA A 47 -18.98 -0.58 -23.09
N TRP A 48 -18.82 0.74 -22.99
CA TRP A 48 -17.74 1.36 -22.23
C TRP A 48 -18.18 1.74 -20.82
N HIS A 49 -17.42 1.31 -19.83
CA HIS A 49 -17.64 1.56 -18.42
C HIS A 49 -16.42 2.24 -17.81
N LYS A 50 -16.64 3.08 -16.80
CA LYS A 50 -15.54 3.66 -16.03
C LYS A 50 -14.95 2.62 -15.06
N GLY A 51 -13.63 2.67 -14.87
CA GLY A 51 -12.90 1.79 -13.98
C GLY A 51 -11.56 2.40 -13.57
N VAL A 52 -10.82 1.69 -12.74
CA VAL A 52 -9.53 2.12 -12.21
C VAL A 52 -8.45 1.13 -12.61
N CYS A 53 -7.25 1.61 -12.89
CA CYS A 53 -6.11 0.75 -13.20
C CYS A 53 -5.61 0.02 -11.93
N ARG A 54 -5.31 -1.29 -12.08
CA ARG A 54 -4.85 -2.12 -10.95
C ARG A 54 -3.33 -2.19 -10.77
N PHE A 55 -2.52 -1.53 -11.58
CA PHE A 55 -1.09 -1.80 -11.62
C PHE A 55 -0.26 -0.99 -10.63
N CYS A 56 -0.48 0.30 -10.50
CA CYS A 56 0.33 1.13 -9.60
C CYS A 56 -0.48 2.21 -8.88
N GLY A 57 0.12 2.79 -7.87
CA GLY A 57 -0.49 3.80 -7.01
C GLY A 57 -0.82 5.13 -7.68
N THR A 58 -0.49 5.31 -8.97
CA THR A 58 -0.97 6.47 -9.74
C THR A 58 -2.49 6.53 -9.75
N GLY A 59 -3.19 5.36 -9.84
CA GLY A 59 -4.65 5.34 -9.83
C GLY A 59 -5.26 5.92 -11.10
N CYS A 60 -4.75 5.57 -12.28
CA CYS A 60 -5.30 6.04 -13.55
C CYS A 60 -6.75 5.59 -13.72
N GLY A 61 -7.65 6.53 -14.06
CA GLY A 61 -9.00 6.21 -14.52
C GLY A 61 -8.96 5.55 -15.89
N LEU A 62 -9.78 4.53 -16.06
CA LEU A 62 -9.89 3.76 -17.30
C LEU A 62 -11.33 3.82 -17.85
N GLN A 63 -11.45 3.77 -19.15
CA GLN A 63 -12.63 3.29 -19.82
C GLN A 63 -12.40 1.81 -20.18
N VAL A 64 -13.28 0.95 -19.70
CA VAL A 64 -13.23 -0.50 -19.83
C VAL A 64 -14.31 -0.95 -20.80
N GLY A 65 -13.90 -1.52 -21.92
CA GLY A 65 -14.80 -1.97 -22.97
C GLY A 65 -15.23 -3.41 -22.74
N VAL A 66 -16.53 -3.64 -22.62
CA VAL A 66 -17.16 -4.95 -22.47
C VAL A 66 -17.94 -5.32 -23.71
N ARG A 67 -17.78 -6.55 -24.19
CA ARG A 67 -18.57 -7.12 -25.28
C ARG A 67 -18.82 -8.60 -24.99
N ASN A 68 -20.09 -9.01 -25.10
CA ASN A 68 -20.50 -10.40 -24.86
C ASN A 68 -20.01 -10.96 -23.51
N GLY A 69 -20.15 -10.18 -22.44
CA GLY A 69 -19.73 -10.56 -21.09
C GLY A 69 -18.21 -10.70 -20.89
N ARG A 70 -17.40 -10.13 -21.78
CA ARG A 70 -15.93 -10.15 -21.68
C ARG A 70 -15.34 -8.75 -21.77
N VAL A 71 -14.34 -8.47 -20.96
CA VAL A 71 -13.52 -7.25 -21.12
C VAL A 71 -12.61 -7.42 -22.32
N VAL A 72 -12.83 -6.61 -23.34
CA VAL A 72 -12.13 -6.73 -24.64
C VAL A 72 -11.10 -5.61 -24.85
N ALA A 73 -11.25 -4.48 -24.18
CA ALA A 73 -10.37 -3.32 -24.33
C ALA A 73 -10.30 -2.49 -23.05
N THR A 74 -9.19 -1.77 -22.88
CA THR A 74 -9.04 -0.72 -21.86
C THR A 74 -8.31 0.47 -22.46
N LYS A 75 -8.78 1.68 -22.17
CA LYS A 75 -8.13 2.95 -22.56
C LYS A 75 -8.17 3.94 -21.40
N GLY A 76 -7.35 4.98 -21.44
CA GLY A 76 -7.37 6.03 -20.43
C GLY A 76 -8.69 6.80 -20.47
N ASP A 77 -9.23 7.14 -19.30
CA ASP A 77 -10.42 7.97 -19.17
C ASP A 77 -10.04 9.46 -19.31
N PRO A 78 -10.52 10.19 -20.34
CA PRO A 78 -10.20 11.60 -20.54
C PRO A 78 -10.74 12.51 -19.41
N ASP A 79 -11.81 12.10 -18.73
CA ASP A 79 -12.40 12.85 -17.63
C ASP A 79 -11.68 12.66 -16.30
N ALA A 80 -10.81 11.62 -16.20
CA ALA A 80 -10.08 11.34 -14.97
C ALA A 80 -8.97 12.38 -14.73
N PRO A 81 -8.98 13.11 -13.60
CA PRO A 81 -8.02 14.18 -13.33
C PRO A 81 -6.59 13.65 -13.14
N VAL A 82 -6.44 12.39 -12.77
CA VAL A 82 -5.16 11.72 -12.56
C VAL A 82 -4.37 11.59 -13.84
N ASN A 83 -4.95 11.03 -14.89
CA ASN A 83 -4.29 10.64 -16.13
C ASN A 83 -4.79 11.38 -17.38
N ARG A 84 -5.93 12.09 -17.33
CA ARG A 84 -6.43 12.97 -18.41
C ARG A 84 -6.43 12.26 -19.78
N GLY A 85 -6.93 11.03 -19.83
CA GLY A 85 -6.94 10.20 -21.05
C GLY A 85 -5.65 9.45 -21.33
N LEU A 86 -4.55 9.74 -20.66
CA LEU A 86 -3.30 8.99 -20.82
C LEU A 86 -3.44 7.57 -20.25
N ASN A 87 -2.72 6.64 -20.86
CA ASN A 87 -2.61 5.29 -20.36
C ASN A 87 -1.24 4.71 -20.71
N CYS A 88 -0.63 3.95 -19.82
CA CYS A 88 0.62 3.26 -20.12
C CYS A 88 0.36 1.83 -20.63
N VAL A 89 1.41 1.16 -21.11
CA VAL A 89 1.33 -0.20 -21.61
C VAL A 89 0.66 -1.17 -20.61
N LYS A 90 0.93 -1.02 -19.31
CA LYS A 90 0.33 -1.83 -18.26
C LYS A 90 -1.19 -1.66 -18.20
N GLY A 91 -1.66 -0.42 -18.27
CA GLY A 91 -3.09 -0.09 -18.27
C GLY A 91 -3.81 -0.58 -19.53
N TYR A 92 -3.19 -0.48 -20.72
CA TYR A 92 -3.76 -1.02 -21.95
C TYR A 92 -3.95 -2.54 -21.90
N PHE A 93 -3.09 -3.25 -21.17
CA PHE A 93 -3.19 -4.70 -21.00
C PHE A 93 -3.86 -5.13 -19.70
N ASN A 94 -4.55 -4.22 -19.02
CA ASN A 94 -5.19 -4.50 -17.74
C ASN A 94 -6.14 -5.71 -17.80
N ALA A 95 -6.93 -5.83 -18.88
CA ALA A 95 -7.86 -6.93 -19.06
C ALA A 95 -7.21 -8.31 -19.26
N LYS A 96 -5.94 -8.37 -19.68
CA LYS A 96 -5.29 -9.66 -19.99
C LYS A 96 -5.18 -10.59 -18.79
N ILE A 97 -5.07 -10.03 -17.59
CA ILE A 97 -4.97 -10.83 -16.36
C ILE A 97 -6.22 -11.66 -16.09
N LEU A 98 -7.36 -11.33 -16.68
CA LEU A 98 -8.59 -12.08 -16.49
C LEU A 98 -8.64 -13.38 -17.31
N TYR A 99 -7.79 -13.51 -18.35
CA TYR A 99 -7.95 -14.52 -19.40
C TYR A 99 -6.70 -15.37 -19.65
N GLY A 100 -5.87 -15.56 -18.62
CA GLY A 100 -4.75 -16.51 -18.69
C GLY A 100 -5.25 -17.96 -18.77
N LYS A 101 -4.50 -18.83 -19.45
CA LYS A 101 -4.89 -20.23 -19.66
C LYS A 101 -4.91 -21.06 -18.37
N ASP A 102 -4.10 -20.68 -17.39
CA ASP A 102 -3.93 -21.34 -16.11
C ASP A 102 -4.73 -20.65 -14.99
N ARG A 103 -5.75 -19.84 -15.36
CA ARG A 103 -6.65 -19.19 -14.41
C ARG A 103 -7.30 -20.23 -13.48
N LEU A 104 -7.20 -20.00 -12.17
CA LEU A 104 -7.85 -20.82 -11.16
C LEU A 104 -9.38 -20.66 -11.26
N THR A 105 -10.09 -21.79 -11.31
CA THR A 105 -11.55 -21.83 -11.47
C THR A 105 -12.25 -22.68 -10.42
N ARG A 106 -11.52 -23.49 -9.64
CA ARG A 106 -12.02 -24.35 -8.58
C ARG A 106 -11.03 -24.36 -7.41
N PRO A 107 -11.50 -24.59 -6.16
CA PRO A 107 -10.59 -24.84 -5.05
C PRO A 107 -9.73 -26.08 -5.30
N LEU A 108 -8.45 -25.98 -4.97
CA LEU A 108 -7.48 -27.05 -5.09
C LEU A 108 -6.89 -27.36 -3.72
N MET A 109 -6.99 -28.62 -3.27
CA MET A 109 -6.46 -29.05 -1.97
C MET A 109 -5.48 -30.20 -2.16
N ARG A 110 -4.46 -30.30 -1.33
CA ARG A 110 -3.55 -31.45 -1.34
C ARG A 110 -4.29 -32.67 -0.79
N MET A 111 -4.41 -33.69 -1.63
CA MET A 111 -5.18 -34.88 -1.35
C MET A 111 -4.37 -36.15 -1.54
N LYS A 112 -4.66 -37.16 -0.71
CA LYS A 112 -4.23 -38.53 -0.85
C LYS A 112 -5.35 -39.45 -0.33
N ASP A 113 -5.72 -40.44 -1.11
CA ASP A 113 -6.78 -41.43 -0.75
C ASP A 113 -8.10 -40.76 -0.35
N GLY A 114 -8.49 -39.68 -1.03
CA GLY A 114 -9.72 -38.91 -0.79
C GLY A 114 -9.74 -38.06 0.48
N LYS A 115 -8.59 -37.88 1.15
CA LYS A 115 -8.45 -37.08 2.37
C LYS A 115 -7.34 -36.04 2.20
N PHE A 116 -7.42 -34.94 2.97
CA PHE A 116 -6.32 -33.99 3.06
C PHE A 116 -5.04 -34.69 3.51
N ASP A 117 -3.97 -34.49 2.76
CA ASP A 117 -2.62 -34.96 3.10
C ASP A 117 -1.62 -33.88 2.69
N LYS A 118 -0.78 -33.44 3.62
CA LYS A 118 0.24 -32.38 3.39
C LYS A 118 1.17 -32.71 2.22
N ASN A 119 1.46 -33.99 1.99
CA ASN A 119 2.32 -34.49 0.93
C ASN A 119 1.54 -34.96 -0.30
N GLY A 120 0.22 -34.81 -0.27
CA GLY A 120 -0.67 -35.17 -1.37
C GLY A 120 -0.48 -34.27 -2.60
N ARG A 121 -1.14 -34.65 -3.70
CA ARG A 121 -1.22 -33.84 -4.93
C ARG A 121 -2.40 -32.89 -4.83
N PHE A 122 -2.32 -31.77 -5.55
CA PHE A 122 -3.47 -30.89 -5.68
C PHE A 122 -4.58 -31.55 -6.51
N GLU A 123 -5.75 -31.67 -5.92
CA GLU A 123 -6.98 -32.12 -6.55
C GLU A 123 -8.06 -31.06 -6.41
N ALA A 124 -8.94 -30.97 -7.41
CA ALA A 124 -10.09 -30.06 -7.36
C ALA A 124 -11.12 -30.58 -6.35
N VAL A 125 -11.53 -29.72 -5.43
CA VAL A 125 -12.55 -30.03 -4.42
C VAL A 125 -13.69 -29.02 -4.49
N SER A 126 -14.83 -29.33 -3.86
CA SER A 126 -15.91 -28.37 -3.71
C SER A 126 -15.54 -27.25 -2.71
N TRP A 127 -16.20 -26.11 -2.80
CA TRP A 127 -16.06 -25.05 -1.80
C TRP A 127 -16.41 -25.54 -0.39
N GLU A 128 -17.42 -26.38 -0.25
CA GLU A 128 -17.81 -26.94 1.06
C GLU A 128 -16.68 -27.79 1.66
N THR A 129 -16.06 -28.65 0.84
CA THR A 129 -14.90 -29.46 1.28
C THR A 129 -13.71 -28.55 1.66
N ALA A 130 -13.42 -27.55 0.83
CA ALA A 130 -12.33 -26.61 1.08
C ALA A 130 -12.52 -25.82 2.38
N LEU A 131 -13.70 -25.22 2.56
CA LEU A 131 -14.01 -24.40 3.73
C LEU A 131 -14.14 -25.25 5.01
N THR A 132 -14.63 -26.50 4.90
CA THR A 132 -14.70 -27.42 6.03
C THR A 132 -13.31 -27.78 6.55
N GLU A 133 -12.39 -28.16 5.67
CA GLU A 133 -11.01 -28.47 6.09
C GLU A 133 -10.29 -27.22 6.58
N MET A 134 -10.43 -26.08 5.87
CA MET A 134 -9.87 -24.78 6.28
C MET A 134 -10.33 -24.40 7.69
N THR A 135 -11.64 -24.49 7.97
CA THR A 135 -12.22 -24.20 9.28
C THR A 135 -11.68 -25.14 10.37
N LYS A 136 -11.60 -26.41 10.08
CA LYS A 136 -11.06 -27.42 11.00
C LYS A 136 -9.62 -27.10 11.40
N GLN A 137 -8.76 -26.79 10.42
CA GLN A 137 -7.35 -26.45 10.67
C GLN A 137 -7.20 -25.12 11.40
N MET A 138 -8.04 -24.14 11.06
CA MET A 138 -8.04 -22.84 11.73
C MET A 138 -8.50 -22.95 13.18
N LYS A 139 -9.59 -23.71 13.45
CA LYS A 139 -10.06 -24.01 14.82
C LYS A 139 -9.03 -24.79 15.63
N ARG A 140 -8.31 -25.74 15.01
CA ARG A 140 -7.20 -26.44 15.66
C ARG A 140 -6.13 -25.44 16.12
N ALA A 141 -5.60 -24.62 15.20
CA ALA A 141 -4.57 -23.62 15.54
C ALA A 141 -5.06 -22.63 16.61
N TYR A 142 -6.32 -22.22 16.53
CA TYR A 142 -6.94 -21.31 17.50
C TYR A 142 -7.09 -21.96 18.89
N LYS A 143 -7.54 -23.22 18.94
CA LYS A 143 -7.66 -23.98 20.21
C LYS A 143 -6.30 -24.19 20.87
N ASP A 144 -5.29 -24.52 20.08
CA ASP A 144 -3.95 -24.86 20.59
C ASP A 144 -3.15 -23.62 21.03
N LYS A 145 -3.32 -22.48 20.35
CA LYS A 145 -2.46 -21.29 20.53
C LYS A 145 -3.23 -19.99 20.72
N GLY A 146 -4.55 -20.04 20.73
CA GLY A 146 -5.41 -18.85 20.82
C GLY A 146 -5.32 -17.98 19.58
N PRO A 147 -5.71 -16.69 19.69
CA PRO A 147 -5.66 -15.73 18.59
C PRO A 147 -4.27 -15.56 17.93
N ALA A 148 -3.20 -15.86 18.67
CA ALA A 148 -1.83 -15.77 18.17
C ALA A 148 -1.47 -16.89 17.18
N GLY A 149 -2.15 -18.04 17.21
CA GLY A 149 -1.87 -19.20 16.37
C GLY A 149 -2.30 -19.07 14.91
N ILE A 150 -3.03 -18.02 14.57
CA ILE A 150 -3.60 -17.79 13.25
C ILE A 150 -3.13 -16.47 12.67
N SER A 151 -3.00 -16.39 11.34
CA SER A 151 -2.55 -15.18 10.67
C SER A 151 -3.11 -15.03 9.25
N ILE A 152 -3.22 -13.76 8.80
CA ILE A 152 -3.44 -13.40 7.41
C ILE A 152 -2.31 -12.49 6.94
N ILE A 153 -1.71 -12.82 5.79
CA ILE A 153 -0.88 -11.89 5.02
C ILE A 153 -1.72 -11.35 3.87
N GLY A 154 -2.02 -10.06 3.94
CA GLY A 154 -2.82 -9.34 2.95
C GLY A 154 -1.98 -8.54 1.96
N SER A 155 -2.62 -7.58 1.30
CA SER A 155 -1.99 -6.86 0.20
C SER A 155 -2.40 -5.37 0.15
N GLY A 156 -1.47 -4.54 -0.34
CA GLY A 156 -1.79 -3.20 -0.82
C GLY A 156 -2.57 -3.18 -2.15
N GLN A 157 -2.98 -4.33 -2.65
CA GLN A 157 -3.87 -4.49 -3.81
C GLN A 157 -5.29 -4.93 -3.42
N TYR A 158 -5.58 -5.10 -2.14
CA TYR A 158 -6.95 -5.24 -1.68
C TYR A 158 -7.81 -4.06 -2.15
N THR A 159 -9.05 -4.32 -2.47
CA THR A 159 -10.07 -3.27 -2.43
C THR A 159 -10.29 -2.81 -0.98
N ILE A 160 -10.80 -1.60 -0.81
CA ILE A 160 -11.16 -1.09 0.53
C ILE A 160 -12.12 -2.05 1.26
N PRO A 161 -13.21 -2.55 0.63
CA PRO A 161 -14.09 -3.53 1.27
C PRO A 161 -13.39 -4.85 1.66
N GLU A 162 -12.49 -5.38 0.84
CA GLU A 162 -11.75 -6.62 1.16
C GLU A 162 -10.85 -6.44 2.38
N ALA A 163 -10.05 -5.37 2.38
CA ALA A 163 -9.18 -5.06 3.53
C ALA A 163 -9.99 -4.85 4.82
N TYR A 164 -11.13 -4.15 4.71
CA TYR A 164 -12.02 -3.91 5.84
C TYR A 164 -12.64 -5.20 6.39
N THR A 165 -13.13 -6.06 5.50
CA THR A 165 -13.70 -7.37 5.87
C THR A 165 -12.66 -8.23 6.58
N ALA A 166 -11.45 -8.33 6.01
CA ALA A 166 -10.37 -9.12 6.60
C ALA A 166 -9.96 -8.58 7.98
N SER A 167 -9.80 -7.25 8.12
CA SER A 167 -9.47 -6.62 9.39
C SER A 167 -10.56 -6.83 10.45
N LYS A 168 -11.82 -6.68 10.06
CA LYS A 168 -12.96 -6.85 10.97
C LYS A 168 -13.12 -8.30 11.41
N PHE A 169 -12.99 -9.26 10.48
CA PHE A 169 -13.02 -10.69 10.78
C PHE A 169 -11.90 -11.10 11.74
N MET A 170 -10.67 -10.70 11.46
CA MET A 170 -9.53 -11.04 12.30
C MET A 170 -9.59 -10.37 13.67
N LYS A 171 -9.75 -9.04 13.71
CA LYS A 171 -9.62 -8.25 14.95
C LYS A 171 -10.89 -8.30 15.80
N GLY A 172 -12.05 -8.13 15.18
CA GLY A 172 -13.35 -8.16 15.88
C GLY A 172 -13.87 -9.56 16.14
N GLY A 173 -13.78 -10.44 15.15
CA GLY A 173 -14.26 -11.81 15.22
C GLY A 173 -13.34 -12.73 16.02
N LEU A 174 -12.14 -12.93 15.50
CA LEU A 174 -11.16 -13.87 16.05
C LEU A 174 -10.25 -13.25 17.12
N ARG A 175 -10.38 -11.96 17.38
CA ARG A 175 -9.57 -11.21 18.35
C ARG A 175 -8.06 -11.32 18.10
N SER A 176 -7.68 -11.59 16.85
CA SER A 176 -6.29 -11.69 16.41
C SER A 176 -5.86 -10.43 15.67
N ASN A 177 -4.74 -9.87 16.08
CA ASN A 177 -4.09 -8.77 15.37
C ASN A 177 -3.00 -9.26 14.39
N ASN A 178 -2.86 -10.57 14.18
CA ASN A 178 -1.93 -11.14 13.21
C ASN A 178 -2.47 -11.04 11.78
N ILE A 179 -2.71 -9.83 11.35
CA ILE A 179 -3.00 -9.47 9.97
C ILE A 179 -2.05 -8.36 9.54
N ASP A 180 -1.25 -8.60 8.51
CA ASP A 180 -0.28 -7.61 8.02
C ASP A 180 -0.16 -7.70 6.49
N PRO A 181 -0.13 -6.58 5.75
CA PRO A 181 -0.10 -6.62 4.30
C PRO A 181 1.34 -6.60 3.78
N ASN A 182 1.53 -7.02 2.52
CA ASN A 182 2.81 -6.89 1.83
C ASN A 182 3.31 -5.44 1.72
N ALA A 183 2.45 -4.46 1.92
CA ALA A 183 2.81 -3.05 2.03
C ALA A 183 3.82 -2.77 3.16
N ARG A 184 3.96 -3.68 4.14
CA ARG A 184 5.02 -3.68 5.15
C ARG A 184 6.41 -3.67 4.53
N LEU A 185 6.64 -4.41 3.46
CA LEU A 185 7.92 -4.48 2.74
C LEU A 185 7.99 -3.48 1.57
N CYS A 186 6.96 -2.69 1.35
CA CYS A 186 6.85 -1.72 0.26
C CYS A 186 7.31 -0.33 0.74
N MET A 187 6.48 0.34 1.53
CA MET A 187 6.62 1.75 1.88
C MET A 187 6.58 2.01 3.39
N ALA A 188 6.79 1.02 4.24
CA ALA A 188 6.74 1.21 5.69
C ALA A 188 7.73 2.28 6.18
N SER A 189 8.87 2.44 5.52
CA SER A 189 9.82 3.51 5.84
C SER A 189 9.25 4.91 5.60
N ALA A 190 8.53 5.13 4.49
CA ALA A 190 7.84 6.40 4.25
C ALA A 190 6.73 6.63 5.29
N VAL A 191 5.95 5.58 5.59
CA VAL A 191 4.90 5.61 6.61
C VAL A 191 5.46 6.08 7.96
N VAL A 192 6.55 5.47 8.42
CA VAL A 192 7.19 5.85 9.69
C VAL A 192 7.75 7.26 9.63
N GLY A 193 8.43 7.64 8.55
CA GLY A 193 8.96 8.99 8.35
C GLY A 193 7.84 10.06 8.38
N PHE A 194 6.72 9.82 7.68
CA PHE A 194 5.55 10.71 7.73
C PHE A 194 4.98 10.85 9.15
N TYR A 195 4.84 9.74 9.88
CA TYR A 195 4.34 9.79 11.25
C TYR A 195 5.29 10.50 12.21
N GLN A 196 6.58 10.29 12.06
CA GLN A 196 7.57 10.94 12.92
C GLN A 196 7.66 12.44 12.64
N THR A 197 7.58 12.84 11.37
CA THR A 197 7.68 14.24 10.97
C THR A 197 6.36 14.99 11.12
N PHE A 198 5.25 14.42 10.65
CA PHE A 198 3.96 15.12 10.54
C PHE A 198 2.86 14.56 11.45
N GLY A 199 3.06 13.39 12.05
CA GLY A 199 2.06 12.68 12.87
C GLY A 199 0.94 12.03 12.06
N VAL A 200 1.01 12.06 10.74
CA VAL A 200 0.05 11.47 9.82
C VAL A 200 0.78 10.89 8.62
N ASP A 201 0.34 9.72 8.12
CA ASP A 201 0.92 9.09 6.95
C ASP A 201 0.25 9.57 5.66
N GLU A 202 0.47 10.83 5.29
CA GLU A 202 -0.13 11.39 4.07
C GLU A 202 0.77 12.45 3.42
N PRO A 203 0.94 12.41 2.08
CA PRO A 203 1.54 13.53 1.38
C PRO A 203 0.59 14.73 1.42
N ALA A 204 1.10 15.91 1.71
CA ALA A 204 0.32 17.14 1.72
C ALA A 204 -0.09 17.60 0.32
N ASN A 205 0.68 17.22 -0.69
CA ASN A 205 0.54 17.62 -2.09
C ASN A 205 -0.34 16.67 -2.92
N CYS A 206 -0.64 17.06 -4.15
CA CYS A 206 -1.38 16.27 -5.13
C CYS A 206 -0.68 16.25 -6.51
N TYR A 207 -1.21 15.48 -7.44
CA TYR A 207 -0.60 15.38 -8.78
C TYR A 207 -0.69 16.67 -9.59
N ALA A 208 -1.64 17.57 -9.28
CA ALA A 208 -1.75 18.86 -9.96
C ALA A 208 -0.56 19.80 -9.67
N ASP A 209 0.22 19.51 -8.64
CA ASP A 209 1.44 20.27 -8.33
C ASP A 209 2.56 20.06 -9.37
N ILE A 210 2.51 18.97 -10.14
CA ILE A 210 3.46 18.70 -11.23
C ILE A 210 3.46 19.84 -12.24
N GLU A 211 2.28 20.39 -12.58
CA GLU A 211 2.17 21.45 -13.55
C GLU A 211 2.63 22.84 -13.03
N LYS A 212 2.94 22.93 -11.74
CA LYS A 212 3.39 24.18 -11.09
C LYS A 212 4.83 24.13 -10.60
N ALA A 213 5.45 22.94 -10.59
CA ALA A 213 6.84 22.78 -10.17
C ALA A 213 7.85 23.27 -11.22
N ASP A 214 8.97 23.79 -10.75
CA ASP A 214 10.09 24.25 -11.57
C ASP A 214 11.34 23.39 -11.37
N LEU A 215 11.42 22.65 -10.28
CA LEU A 215 12.46 21.68 -9.99
C LEU A 215 11.85 20.37 -9.52
N PHE A 216 12.21 19.28 -10.19
CA PHE A 216 11.88 17.93 -9.80
C PHE A 216 13.12 17.21 -9.26
N LEU A 217 13.10 16.83 -7.98
CA LEU A 217 14.12 16.01 -7.35
C LEU A 217 13.62 14.56 -7.30
N LEU A 218 14.27 13.66 -8.03
CA LEU A 218 13.89 12.27 -8.15
C LEU A 218 14.88 11.39 -7.37
N TRP A 219 14.52 11.06 -6.13
CA TRP A 219 15.36 10.31 -5.19
C TRP A 219 15.17 8.81 -5.39
N GLY A 220 16.17 8.09 -5.91
CA GLY A 220 16.13 6.65 -6.09
C GLY A 220 14.90 6.15 -6.87
N ASN A 221 14.43 6.92 -7.85
CA ASN A 221 13.17 6.68 -8.54
C ASN A 221 13.36 6.58 -10.06
N ASN A 222 13.00 5.42 -10.62
CA ASN A 222 12.84 5.26 -12.08
C ASN A 222 11.38 5.55 -12.46
N MET A 223 10.99 6.82 -12.39
CA MET A 223 9.60 7.26 -12.57
C MET A 223 9.06 6.94 -13.96
N ALA A 224 9.92 6.97 -15.01
CA ALA A 224 9.54 6.67 -16.37
C ALA A 224 8.99 5.24 -16.55
N GLU A 225 9.44 4.28 -15.76
CA GLU A 225 8.97 2.89 -15.81
C GLU A 225 7.98 2.55 -14.70
N ALA A 226 8.22 3.04 -13.47
CA ALA A 226 7.36 2.73 -12.34
C ALA A 226 6.01 3.46 -12.41
N HIS A 227 6.01 4.76 -12.79
CA HIS A 227 4.84 5.63 -12.84
C HIS A 227 4.74 6.41 -14.17
N PRO A 228 4.64 5.71 -15.34
CA PRO A 228 4.81 6.33 -16.66
C PRO A 228 3.87 7.49 -16.95
N VAL A 229 2.63 7.44 -16.45
CA VAL A 229 1.65 8.50 -16.67
C VAL A 229 2.03 9.79 -15.93
N LEU A 230 2.47 9.68 -14.68
CA LEU A 230 2.99 10.84 -13.94
C LEU A 230 4.28 11.35 -14.55
N TRP A 231 5.15 10.44 -15.00
CA TRP A 231 6.36 10.80 -15.74
C TRP A 231 6.05 11.59 -16.99
N SER A 232 5.03 11.21 -17.75
CA SER A 232 4.59 11.97 -18.94
C SER A 232 4.18 13.40 -18.59
N ARG A 233 3.57 13.64 -17.42
CA ARG A 233 3.23 14.99 -16.94
C ARG A 233 4.47 15.79 -16.55
N VAL A 234 5.43 15.17 -15.85
CA VAL A 234 6.74 15.78 -15.52
C VAL A 234 7.50 16.12 -16.80
N ALA A 235 7.58 15.20 -17.75
CA ALA A 235 8.22 15.39 -19.04
C ALA A 235 7.57 16.55 -19.82
N ASN A 236 6.24 16.59 -19.87
CA ASN A 236 5.50 17.67 -20.51
C ASN A 236 5.83 19.03 -19.85
N ARG A 237 5.83 19.11 -18.51
CA ARG A 237 6.22 20.33 -17.79
C ARG A 237 7.62 20.78 -18.17
N ARG A 238 8.61 19.85 -18.18
CA ARG A 238 9.99 20.14 -18.56
C ARG A 238 10.11 20.64 -20.00
N LEU A 239 9.40 20.04 -20.93
CA LEU A 239 9.47 20.36 -22.36
C LEU A 239 8.75 21.68 -22.72
N THR A 240 7.71 22.04 -21.99
CA THR A 240 6.91 23.26 -22.26
C THR A 240 7.36 24.48 -21.46
N HIS A 241 8.20 24.30 -20.42
CA HIS A 241 8.71 25.37 -19.55
C HIS A 241 10.22 25.24 -19.44
N GLN A 242 10.94 26.05 -20.19
CA GLN A 242 12.41 25.96 -20.33
C GLN A 242 13.17 26.12 -19.00
N ALA A 243 12.63 26.86 -18.04
CA ALA A 243 13.23 27.06 -16.72
C ALA A 243 13.15 25.81 -15.84
N THR A 244 12.22 24.87 -16.11
CA THR A 244 12.06 23.64 -15.34
C THR A 244 13.30 22.76 -15.44
N ARG A 245 13.68 22.11 -14.33
CA ARG A 245 14.79 21.16 -14.26
C ARG A 245 14.37 19.86 -13.62
N ILE A 246 14.96 18.76 -14.08
CA ILE A 246 14.80 17.42 -13.51
C ILE A 246 16.17 16.96 -13.04
N VAL A 247 16.30 16.69 -11.75
CA VAL A 247 17.49 16.13 -11.14
C VAL A 247 17.17 14.69 -10.68
N GLN A 248 17.91 13.73 -11.19
CA GLN A 248 17.80 12.35 -10.78
C GLN A 248 19.01 11.94 -9.92
N LEU A 249 18.74 11.51 -8.69
CA LEU A 249 19.70 10.87 -7.80
C LEU A 249 19.43 9.35 -7.82
N THR A 250 20.41 8.58 -8.27
CA THR A 250 20.21 7.15 -8.56
C THR A 250 21.52 6.38 -8.41
N THR A 251 21.44 5.05 -8.33
CA THR A 251 22.62 4.17 -8.27
C THR A 251 23.04 3.64 -9.65
N HIS A 252 22.24 3.86 -10.68
CA HIS A 252 22.51 3.47 -12.07
C HIS A 252 21.64 4.29 -13.03
N ARG A 253 22.04 4.39 -14.29
CA ARG A 253 21.21 5.03 -15.31
C ARG A 253 19.96 4.20 -15.59
N SER A 254 18.84 4.90 -15.75
CA SER A 254 17.52 4.33 -16.06
C SER A 254 16.84 5.11 -17.17
N SER A 255 15.65 4.68 -17.59
CA SER A 255 14.84 5.40 -18.58
C SER A 255 14.52 6.84 -18.15
N THR A 256 14.42 7.13 -16.86
CA THR A 256 14.24 8.47 -16.32
C THR A 256 15.45 9.38 -16.59
N SER A 257 16.65 8.81 -16.59
CA SER A 257 17.89 9.58 -16.83
C SER A 257 17.95 10.24 -18.21
N ASN A 258 17.19 9.72 -19.18
CA ASN A 258 17.22 10.22 -20.56
C ASN A 258 16.65 11.63 -20.73
N LEU A 259 15.81 12.07 -19.81
CA LEU A 259 15.24 13.45 -19.82
C LEU A 259 15.65 14.25 -18.59
N SER A 260 16.48 13.72 -17.72
CA SER A 260 16.98 14.44 -16.55
C SER A 260 18.09 15.40 -16.96
N ASP A 261 18.02 16.65 -16.50
CA ASP A 261 19.02 17.69 -16.73
C ASP A 261 20.31 17.41 -15.97
N LEU A 262 20.19 16.90 -14.74
CA LEU A 262 21.31 16.47 -13.90
C LEU A 262 21.07 15.02 -13.43
N VAL A 263 22.06 14.16 -13.63
CA VAL A 263 22.05 12.77 -13.14
C VAL A 263 23.25 12.56 -12.22
N ILE A 264 22.96 12.29 -10.95
CA ILE A 264 23.96 11.97 -9.94
C ILE A 264 23.89 10.47 -9.66
N ILE A 265 24.94 9.74 -10.09
CA ILE A 265 25.07 8.31 -9.82
C ILE A 265 25.94 8.14 -8.59
N PHE A 266 25.36 7.69 -7.49
CA PHE A 266 26.02 7.60 -6.21
C PHE A 266 26.14 6.14 -5.72
N LYS A 267 27.06 5.91 -4.81
CA LYS A 267 27.21 4.60 -4.14
C LYS A 267 25.97 4.28 -3.33
N PRO A 268 25.37 3.08 -3.48
CA PRO A 268 24.22 2.66 -2.67
C PRO A 268 24.42 2.91 -1.17
N ASN A 269 23.37 3.30 -0.48
CA ASN A 269 23.31 3.63 0.95
C ASN A 269 24.04 4.93 1.38
N THR A 270 24.36 5.83 0.45
CA THR A 270 24.99 7.12 0.75
C THR A 270 24.08 8.33 0.48
N ASP A 271 22.87 8.11 0.07
CA ASP A 271 21.84 9.13 -0.18
C ASP A 271 21.55 10.01 1.04
N LEU A 272 21.54 9.42 2.26
CA LEU A 272 21.41 10.18 3.50
C LEU A 272 22.54 11.22 3.68
N ALA A 273 23.78 10.84 3.34
CA ALA A 273 24.90 11.77 3.40
C ALA A 273 24.75 12.91 2.37
N ILE A 274 24.28 12.60 1.16
CA ILE A 274 24.00 13.61 0.12
C ILE A 274 22.90 14.58 0.59
N LEU A 275 21.84 14.07 1.20
CA LEU A 275 20.77 14.91 1.77
C LEU A 275 21.30 15.82 2.88
N ASN A 276 22.10 15.30 3.80
CA ASN A 276 22.72 16.11 4.84
C ASN A 276 23.65 17.20 4.26
N PHE A 277 24.38 16.90 3.19
CA PHE A 277 25.15 17.91 2.44
C PHE A 277 24.24 19.02 1.88
N VAL A 278 23.13 18.66 1.25
CA VAL A 278 22.17 19.65 0.71
C VAL A 278 21.59 20.52 1.83
N ILE A 279 21.22 19.91 2.95
CA ILE A 279 20.72 20.63 4.14
C ILE A 279 21.79 21.60 4.68
N ARG A 280 23.04 21.13 4.79
CA ARG A 280 24.18 21.99 5.15
C ARG A 280 24.31 23.20 4.22
N GLU A 281 24.23 22.97 2.91
CA GLU A 281 24.29 24.06 1.92
C GLU A 281 23.12 25.05 2.04
N ILE A 282 21.90 24.58 2.30
CA ILE A 282 20.74 25.44 2.58
C ILE A 282 21.04 26.38 3.76
N ILE A 283 21.62 25.84 4.83
CA ILE A 283 21.96 26.61 6.05
C ILE A 283 23.11 27.58 5.77
N HIS A 284 24.20 27.12 5.18
CA HIS A 284 25.41 27.94 4.91
C HIS A 284 25.14 29.09 3.93
N ARG A 285 24.22 28.89 3.00
CA ARG A 285 23.84 29.92 2.02
C ARG A 285 22.72 30.83 2.54
N GLY A 286 22.28 30.66 3.80
CA GLY A 286 21.24 31.50 4.40
C GLY A 286 19.87 31.34 3.74
N LYS A 287 19.55 30.15 3.22
CA LYS A 287 18.31 29.87 2.49
C LYS A 287 17.21 29.26 3.38
N VAL A 288 17.43 29.16 4.67
CA VAL A 288 16.41 28.75 5.62
C VAL A 288 15.29 29.79 5.69
N ASN A 289 14.07 29.37 5.47
CA ASN A 289 12.89 30.21 5.72
C ASN A 289 12.62 30.26 7.23
N GLN A 290 13.27 31.21 7.89
CA GLN A 290 13.26 31.30 9.34
C GLN A 290 11.84 31.53 9.89
N GLU A 291 11.04 32.36 9.24
CA GLU A 291 9.65 32.63 9.63
C GLU A 291 8.81 31.33 9.65
N PHE A 292 8.92 30.52 8.59
CA PHE A 292 8.22 29.23 8.50
C PHE A 292 8.74 28.25 9.55
N VAL A 293 10.04 28.16 9.72
CA VAL A 293 10.69 27.25 10.68
C VAL A 293 10.27 27.60 12.10
N ASP A 294 10.31 28.87 12.49
CA ASP A 294 9.93 29.32 13.85
C ASP A 294 8.45 29.09 14.13
N ALA A 295 7.59 29.23 13.12
CA ALA A 295 6.14 29.05 13.28
C ALA A 295 5.69 27.58 13.27
N HIS A 296 6.39 26.71 12.53
CA HIS A 296 5.87 25.39 12.19
C HIS A 296 6.78 24.20 12.51
N CYS A 297 8.05 24.42 12.83
CA CYS A 297 9.02 23.35 12.99
C CYS A 297 9.57 23.24 14.40
N ILE A 298 9.85 22.01 14.81
CA ILE A 298 10.69 21.72 15.97
C ILE A 298 11.81 20.80 15.52
N PHE A 299 12.99 20.95 16.08
CA PHE A 299 14.14 20.11 15.77
C PHE A 299 14.26 18.99 16.80
N CYS A 300 14.53 17.80 16.31
CA CYS A 300 14.63 16.59 17.11
C CYS A 300 15.90 15.83 16.76
N ALA A 301 16.46 15.15 17.73
CA ALA A 301 17.49 14.16 17.55
C ALA A 301 17.01 12.79 18.06
N GLY A 302 17.46 11.73 17.42
CA GLY A 302 17.17 10.34 17.80
C GLY A 302 18.40 9.59 18.27
N VAL A 303 18.24 8.43 18.88
CA VAL A 303 19.34 7.56 19.35
C VAL A 303 19.67 6.44 18.40
N THR A 304 19.35 6.53 17.15
CA THR A 304 19.65 5.48 16.21
C THR A 304 20.99 5.76 15.55
N ASP A 305 21.93 4.83 15.65
CA ASP A 305 23.14 4.86 14.84
C ASP A 305 22.77 4.62 13.38
N ILE A 306 22.84 5.64 12.59
CA ILE A 306 22.51 5.57 11.16
C ILE A 306 23.74 5.47 10.27
N GLY A 307 24.92 5.81 10.76
CA GLY A 307 26.22 5.64 10.09
C GLY A 307 26.19 5.96 8.59
N TYR A 308 25.46 6.97 8.14
CA TYR A 308 25.18 7.29 6.73
C TYR A 308 24.45 6.19 5.94
N GLY A 309 23.88 5.19 6.58
CA GLY A 309 23.41 3.97 5.96
C GLY A 309 24.51 2.91 5.75
N LEU A 310 25.71 3.17 6.20
CA LEU A 310 26.83 2.26 6.17
C LEU A 310 26.94 1.46 7.48
N ARG A 311 27.65 0.33 7.44
CA ARG A 311 27.94 -0.47 8.63
C ARG A 311 28.99 0.22 9.47
N GLN A 312 29.02 -0.03 10.79
CA GLN A 312 30.04 0.52 11.70
C GLN A 312 31.47 0.17 11.29
N THR A 313 31.63 -0.96 10.60
CA THR A 313 32.95 -1.43 10.09
C THR A 313 33.37 -0.74 8.79
N ASP A 314 32.51 0.05 8.18
CA ASP A 314 32.84 0.75 6.94
C ASP A 314 33.80 1.92 7.21
N LYS A 315 34.66 2.23 6.24
CA LYS A 315 35.70 3.28 6.36
C LYS A 315 35.11 4.65 6.80
N TYR A 316 33.90 4.94 6.40
CA TYR A 316 33.21 6.20 6.69
C TYR A 316 32.07 6.06 7.70
N ALA A 317 32.00 4.92 8.40
CA ALA A 317 31.01 4.74 9.45
C ALA A 317 31.24 5.75 10.58
N TRP A 318 30.14 6.33 11.06
CA TRP A 318 30.20 7.14 12.25
C TRP A 318 30.34 6.26 13.49
N PRO A 319 30.98 6.79 14.56
CA PRO A 319 30.90 6.16 15.88
C PRO A 319 29.44 6.05 16.34
N ALA A 320 29.20 5.30 17.41
CA ALA A 320 27.87 5.14 17.96
C ALA A 320 27.20 6.52 18.16
N GLU A 321 25.92 6.61 17.85
CA GLU A 321 25.19 7.87 17.77
C GLU A 321 25.30 8.71 19.03
N LYS A 322 25.25 8.09 20.22
CA LYS A 322 25.43 8.79 21.48
C LYS A 322 26.77 9.53 21.58
N ASP A 323 27.84 8.96 20.97
CA ASP A 323 29.17 9.57 20.99
C ASP A 323 29.23 10.78 20.05
N ILE A 324 28.53 10.68 18.91
CA ILE A 324 28.36 11.81 17.98
C ILE A 324 27.57 12.92 18.64
N MET A 325 26.41 12.58 19.18
CA MET A 325 25.50 13.52 19.83
C MET A 325 26.15 14.19 21.03
N ALA A 326 26.82 13.43 21.87
CA ALA A 326 27.52 13.96 23.04
C ALA A 326 28.67 14.90 22.65
N LYS A 327 29.43 14.59 21.60
CA LYS A 327 30.60 15.38 21.18
C LYS A 327 30.25 16.58 20.33
N GLN A 328 29.28 16.43 19.41
CA GLN A 328 28.95 17.45 18.41
C GLN A 328 27.83 18.38 18.84
N LEU A 329 26.78 17.84 19.45
CA LEU A 329 25.58 18.59 19.82
C LEU A 329 25.59 19.06 21.26
N SER A 330 26.58 18.63 22.07
CA SER A 330 26.66 18.98 23.49
C SER A 330 25.38 18.62 24.30
N ILE A 331 24.67 17.57 23.87
CA ILE A 331 23.43 17.14 24.48
C ILE A 331 23.71 16.20 25.65
N LYS A 332 22.99 16.41 26.77
CA LYS A 332 22.97 15.48 27.90
C LYS A 332 22.02 14.33 27.57
N LEU A 333 22.56 13.15 27.32
CA LEU A 333 21.84 11.95 26.90
C LEU A 333 21.09 11.23 28.04
N ASP A 334 21.15 11.73 29.25
CA ASP A 334 20.50 11.18 30.45
C ASP A 334 19.02 11.59 30.58
N LYS A 335 18.59 12.59 29.81
CA LYS A 335 17.21 13.06 29.79
C LYS A 335 16.58 12.84 28.43
N TRP A 336 15.68 11.87 28.38
CA TRP A 336 14.86 11.60 27.23
C TRP A 336 13.51 12.28 27.35
N GLU A 337 13.18 13.08 26.36
CA GLU A 337 11.85 13.68 26.24
C GLU A 337 11.20 13.17 24.96
N ALA A 338 10.05 12.52 25.10
CA ALA A 338 9.26 12.13 23.94
C ALA A 338 8.54 13.36 23.39
N ILE A 339 8.77 13.67 22.12
CA ILE A 339 8.20 14.85 21.46
C ILE A 339 7.02 14.40 20.59
N GLY A 340 5.90 15.08 20.70
CA GLY A 340 4.71 14.90 19.89
C GLY A 340 4.19 16.20 19.33
N GLN A 341 3.39 16.10 18.31
CA GLN A 341 2.85 17.25 17.58
C GLN A 341 2.01 18.19 18.44
N GLY A 342 2.10 19.48 18.15
CA GLY A 342 1.22 20.51 18.66
C GLY A 342 1.40 20.85 20.13
N ARG A 343 2.59 20.62 20.71
CA ARG A 343 2.84 20.86 22.12
C ARG A 343 3.90 21.92 22.40
N LYS A 344 3.80 22.50 23.57
CA LYS A 344 4.69 23.55 24.03
C LYS A 344 6.08 23.02 24.34
N GLU A 345 7.08 23.90 24.28
CA GLU A 345 8.46 23.61 24.62
C GLU A 345 8.57 22.98 26.02
N GLY A 346 9.32 21.87 26.10
CA GLY A 346 9.50 21.13 27.35
C GLY A 346 8.37 20.15 27.72
N GLU A 347 7.34 20.00 26.91
CA GLU A 347 6.26 19.06 27.18
C GLU A 347 6.62 17.66 26.60
N VAL A 348 6.83 16.69 27.48
CA VAL A 348 7.09 15.29 27.13
C VAL A 348 5.84 14.67 26.52
N VAL A 349 5.94 14.17 25.32
CA VAL A 349 4.86 13.47 24.65
C VAL A 349 5.26 12.05 24.39
N PRO A 350 4.47 11.06 24.89
CA PRO A 350 4.61 9.70 24.39
C PRO A 350 4.41 9.74 22.88
N GLN A 351 5.40 9.29 22.12
CA GLN A 351 5.20 9.12 20.69
C GLN A 351 3.91 8.35 20.47
N LYS A 352 3.05 8.84 19.61
CA LYS A 352 1.94 8.07 19.05
C LYS A 352 2.57 6.94 18.26
N ASN A 353 2.65 5.82 18.89
CA ASN A 353 3.52 4.78 18.49
C ASN A 353 2.96 3.99 17.35
N THR A 354 3.67 3.91 16.28
CA THR A 354 3.39 3.06 15.13
C THR A 354 4.08 1.71 15.20
N GLY A 355 4.49 1.26 16.38
CA GLY A 355 5.11 -0.05 16.57
C GLY A 355 6.43 -0.02 17.34
N ALA A 356 7.06 -1.18 17.45
CA ALA A 356 8.26 -1.42 18.27
C ALA A 356 9.51 -0.61 17.89
N THR A 357 9.47 0.12 16.81
CA THR A 357 10.59 0.90 16.26
C THR A 357 10.49 2.39 16.50
N ALA A 358 9.49 2.87 17.24
CA ALA A 358 9.46 4.26 17.62
C ALA A 358 10.68 4.54 18.48
N GLY A 359 11.69 5.10 17.88
CA GLY A 359 12.89 5.58 18.55
C GLY A 359 12.52 6.61 19.61
N LYS A 360 13.27 6.69 20.65
CA LYS A 360 13.19 7.82 21.55
C LYS A 360 13.81 9.02 20.85
N HIS A 361 13.11 10.14 20.82
CA HIS A 361 13.57 11.40 20.26
C HIS A 361 13.58 12.44 21.37
N TRP A 362 14.50 13.37 21.30
CA TRP A 362 14.52 14.54 22.18
C TRP A 362 14.62 15.82 21.36
N ARG A 363 14.06 16.87 21.90
CA ARG A 363 14.12 18.17 21.27
C ARG A 363 15.52 18.76 21.37
N ILE A 364 15.99 19.35 20.27
CA ILE A 364 17.24 20.07 20.19
C ILE A 364 16.99 21.50 19.68
N SER A 365 17.97 22.38 19.87
CA SER A 365 17.95 23.71 19.28
C SER A 365 18.27 23.65 17.77
N PHE A 366 17.88 24.70 17.04
CA PHE A 366 18.31 24.85 15.64
C PHE A 366 19.85 24.90 15.51
N GLU A 367 20.54 25.55 16.48
CA GLU A 367 21.99 25.59 16.52
C GLU A 367 22.63 24.19 16.68
N ASP A 368 22.01 23.32 17.45
CA ASP A 368 22.48 21.93 17.59
C ASP A 368 22.20 21.13 16.32
N PHE A 369 21.07 21.37 15.65
CA PHE A 369 20.79 20.76 14.35
C PHE A 369 21.85 21.19 13.31
N LYS A 370 22.20 22.48 13.23
CA LYS A 370 23.27 22.99 12.37
C LYS A 370 24.61 22.25 12.63
N LYS A 371 24.99 22.10 13.90
CA LYS A 371 26.20 21.34 14.28
C LYS A 371 26.14 19.89 13.82
N GLY A 372 24.95 19.27 13.85
CA GLY A 372 24.73 17.90 13.43
C GLY A 372 24.99 17.66 11.93
N VAL A 373 24.70 18.63 11.08
CA VAL A 373 24.92 18.53 9.62
C VAL A 373 26.25 19.10 9.16
N GLU A 374 26.99 19.84 10.01
CA GLU A 374 28.25 20.49 9.65
C GLU A 374 29.33 19.52 9.12
N PRO A 375 29.49 18.30 9.64
CA PRO A 375 30.50 17.35 9.12
C PRO A 375 30.28 16.92 7.66
N TYR A 376 29.08 17.11 7.10
CA TYR A 376 28.76 16.68 5.74
C TYR A 376 29.21 17.69 4.70
N SER A 377 30.52 17.99 4.70
CA SER A 377 31.15 18.85 3.71
C SER A 377 31.13 18.25 2.31
N LEU A 378 31.29 19.10 1.29
CA LEU A 378 31.37 18.67 -0.11
C LEU A 378 32.45 17.59 -0.32
N ASP A 379 33.63 17.81 0.26
CA ASP A 379 34.75 16.87 0.12
C ASP A 379 34.44 15.51 0.74
N PHE A 380 34.00 15.51 1.98
CA PHE A 380 33.63 14.30 2.70
C PHE A 380 32.53 13.52 1.98
N VAL A 381 31.43 14.19 1.60
CA VAL A 381 30.28 13.51 0.97
C VAL A 381 30.63 13.03 -0.45
N ALA A 382 31.42 13.80 -1.19
CA ALA A 382 31.83 13.39 -2.53
C ALA A 382 32.73 12.14 -2.50
N GLU A 383 33.70 12.07 -1.59
CA GLU A 383 34.53 10.89 -1.42
C GLU A 383 33.70 9.65 -1.00
N LEU A 384 32.78 9.84 -0.08
CA LEU A 384 31.90 8.78 0.41
C LEU A 384 30.96 8.27 -0.69
N ALA A 385 30.28 9.18 -1.41
CA ALA A 385 29.15 8.87 -2.26
C ALA A 385 29.50 8.58 -3.73
N LYS A 386 30.64 9.01 -4.23
CA LYS A 386 31.06 8.75 -5.61
C LYS A 386 31.18 7.25 -5.89
N GLY A 387 31.74 6.50 -4.95
CA GLY A 387 31.99 5.05 -5.15
C GLY A 387 33.00 4.79 -6.28
N ASP A 388 32.85 3.64 -6.92
CA ASP A 388 33.78 3.13 -7.95
C ASP A 388 33.30 3.43 -9.38
N ASN A 389 32.39 4.41 -9.58
CA ASN A 389 31.96 4.78 -10.92
C ASN A 389 33.11 5.47 -11.69
N ALA A 390 33.03 5.47 -13.03
CA ALA A 390 34.08 6.00 -13.91
C ALA A 390 34.21 7.53 -13.88
N GLU A 391 33.33 8.23 -13.16
CA GLU A 391 33.33 9.68 -13.05
C GLU A 391 34.49 10.17 -12.15
N SER A 392 35.10 11.30 -12.50
CA SER A 392 36.11 11.89 -11.63
C SER A 392 35.51 12.47 -10.34
N LEU A 393 36.29 12.51 -9.25
CA LEU A 393 35.83 13.12 -8.00
C LEU A 393 35.50 14.61 -8.17
N ALA A 394 36.23 15.29 -9.02
CA ALA A 394 35.99 16.71 -9.33
C ALA A 394 34.64 16.91 -10.04
N ASP A 395 34.33 16.09 -11.03
CA ASP A 395 33.04 16.15 -11.73
C ASP A 395 31.89 15.78 -10.80
N PHE A 396 32.05 14.79 -9.92
CA PHE A 396 31.06 14.43 -8.93
C PHE A 396 30.80 15.59 -7.94
N LYS A 397 31.85 16.24 -7.44
CA LYS A 397 31.74 17.46 -6.61
C LYS A 397 30.97 18.57 -7.32
N LYS A 398 31.27 18.80 -8.61
CA LYS A 398 30.57 19.79 -9.42
C LYS A 398 29.09 19.52 -9.50
N LYS A 399 28.67 18.23 -9.69
CA LYS A 399 27.27 17.85 -9.71
C LYS A 399 26.58 18.02 -8.35
N LEU A 400 27.25 17.73 -7.24
CA LEU A 400 26.70 18.01 -5.92
C LEU A 400 26.49 19.49 -5.68
N MET A 401 27.43 20.36 -6.13
CA MET A 401 27.25 21.80 -6.05
C MET A 401 26.11 22.29 -6.95
N GLU A 402 25.98 21.74 -8.17
CA GLU A 402 24.87 22.07 -9.07
C GLU A 402 23.52 21.69 -8.48
N LEU A 403 23.43 20.52 -7.79
CA LEU A 403 22.24 20.14 -7.02
C LEU A 403 21.93 21.19 -5.95
N ALA A 404 22.93 21.62 -5.18
CA ALA A 404 22.75 22.64 -4.14
C ALA A 404 22.34 23.99 -4.76
N ASP A 405 22.88 24.37 -5.92
CA ASP A 405 22.50 25.60 -6.65
C ASP A 405 21.00 25.55 -7.04
N TYR A 406 20.53 24.42 -7.59
CA TYR A 406 19.12 24.28 -7.94
C TYR A 406 18.18 24.32 -6.72
N VAL A 407 18.57 23.67 -5.61
CA VAL A 407 17.75 23.63 -4.40
C VAL A 407 17.71 24.98 -3.69
N CYS A 408 18.81 25.72 -3.68
CA CYS A 408 18.95 27.03 -3.03
C CYS A 408 18.46 28.21 -3.90
N ASP A 409 17.90 27.95 -5.07
CA ASP A 409 17.27 28.96 -5.90
C ASP A 409 15.85 29.28 -5.39
N ASP A 410 15.68 30.42 -4.76
CA ASP A 410 14.43 30.85 -4.14
C ASP A 410 13.28 30.98 -5.15
N SER A 411 13.60 31.24 -6.42
CA SER A 411 12.60 31.41 -7.47
C SER A 411 11.90 30.12 -7.91
N ARG A 412 12.43 28.96 -7.53
CA ARG A 412 11.91 27.65 -7.98
C ARG A 412 10.91 27.06 -7.03
N ASN A 413 9.81 26.56 -7.57
CA ASN A 413 8.95 25.62 -6.89
C ASN A 413 9.56 24.21 -6.97
N ILE A 414 9.71 23.53 -5.83
CA ILE A 414 10.45 22.27 -5.71
C ILE A 414 9.51 21.13 -5.34
N MET A 415 9.45 20.08 -6.18
CA MET A 415 8.80 18.82 -5.86
C MET A 415 9.83 17.69 -5.76
N SER A 416 9.85 17.01 -4.63
CA SER A 416 10.61 15.76 -4.48
C SER A 416 9.70 14.54 -4.70
N TYR A 417 10.15 13.60 -5.53
CA TYR A 417 9.48 12.32 -5.76
C TYR A 417 10.41 11.15 -5.51
N TRP A 418 9.95 10.16 -4.80
CA TRP A 418 10.66 8.89 -4.62
C TRP A 418 9.72 7.70 -4.56
N CYS A 419 10.29 6.49 -4.60
CA CYS A 419 9.59 5.23 -4.45
C CYS A 419 10.50 4.24 -3.71
N MET A 420 10.66 3.04 -4.23
CA MET A 420 11.31 1.93 -3.52
C MET A 420 12.82 2.10 -3.32
N GLY A 421 13.52 2.87 -4.13
CA GLY A 421 14.95 3.14 -3.93
C GLY A 421 15.27 3.83 -2.59
N VAL A 422 14.33 4.62 -2.09
CA VAL A 422 14.38 5.20 -0.73
C VAL A 422 13.66 4.31 0.28
N ASN A 423 12.45 3.84 -0.04
CA ASN A 423 11.59 3.17 0.94
C ASN A 423 12.06 1.75 1.32
N GLN A 424 12.66 1.01 0.39
CA GLN A 424 13.21 -0.34 0.64
C GLN A 424 14.71 -0.31 1.00
N HIS A 425 15.14 0.79 1.53
CA HIS A 425 16.50 1.07 1.95
C HIS A 425 16.70 0.73 3.43
N GLN A 426 17.90 0.30 3.81
CA GLN A 426 18.20 -0.03 5.20
C GLN A 426 18.03 1.16 6.17
N ARG A 427 18.24 2.39 5.67
CA ARG A 427 18.07 3.66 6.39
C ARG A 427 16.87 4.47 5.85
N GLY A 428 15.89 3.79 5.25
CA GLY A 428 14.80 4.44 4.53
C GLY A 428 13.99 5.43 5.35
N VAL A 429 13.78 5.19 6.64
CA VAL A 429 13.05 6.12 7.52
C VAL A 429 13.76 7.48 7.54
N TRP A 430 15.05 7.50 7.85
CA TRP A 430 15.83 8.75 7.96
C TRP A 430 16.04 9.44 6.61
N VAL A 431 16.17 8.68 5.52
CA VAL A 431 16.23 9.27 4.18
C VAL A 431 14.90 9.98 3.85
N ASN A 432 13.77 9.38 4.19
CA ASN A 432 12.46 10.03 4.05
C ASN A 432 12.38 11.32 4.90
N GLU A 433 12.75 11.26 6.17
CA GLU A 433 12.76 12.41 7.07
C GLU A 433 13.63 13.55 6.52
N GLN A 434 14.84 13.25 6.06
CA GLN A 434 15.72 14.26 5.48
C GLN A 434 15.18 14.89 4.19
N ILE A 435 14.42 14.14 3.38
CA ILE A 435 13.72 14.72 2.24
C ILE A 435 12.63 15.71 2.74
N TYR A 436 11.91 15.39 3.79
CA TYR A 436 10.94 16.32 4.39
C TYR A 436 11.62 17.54 4.98
N ASP A 437 12.73 17.37 5.70
CA ASP A 437 13.49 18.44 6.35
C ASP A 437 14.01 19.46 5.33
N LEU A 438 14.46 19.01 4.14
CA LEU A 438 14.81 19.88 3.04
C LEU A 438 13.67 20.84 2.68
N HIS A 439 12.45 20.31 2.52
CA HIS A 439 11.28 21.11 2.17
C HIS A 439 10.83 22.01 3.32
N LEU A 440 10.91 21.54 4.56
CA LEU A 440 10.53 22.30 5.76
C LEU A 440 11.48 23.46 6.01
N LEU A 441 12.81 23.26 5.87
CA LEU A 441 13.81 24.33 6.03
C LEU A 441 13.61 25.44 5.01
N LEU A 442 13.24 25.10 3.78
CA LEU A 442 12.98 26.08 2.72
C LEU A 442 11.59 26.73 2.82
N GLY A 443 10.71 26.29 3.72
CA GLY A 443 9.31 26.67 3.74
C GLY A 443 8.53 26.24 2.49
N LYS A 444 9.04 25.25 1.76
CA LYS A 444 8.47 24.73 0.48
C LYS A 444 7.72 23.44 0.71
N HIS A 445 6.76 23.45 1.63
CA HIS A 445 5.93 22.30 1.98
C HIS A 445 4.45 22.65 1.91
N ALA A 446 3.61 21.74 1.41
CA ALA A 446 2.16 21.92 1.29
C ALA A 446 1.72 23.16 0.49
N LEU A 447 2.56 23.69 -0.36
CA LEU A 447 2.28 24.80 -1.27
C LEU A 447 2.14 24.30 -2.70
N PRO A 448 1.38 25.02 -3.56
CA PRO A 448 1.25 24.63 -4.96
C PRO A 448 2.60 24.54 -5.68
N GLY A 449 2.92 23.34 -6.17
CA GLY A 449 4.19 23.05 -6.85
C GLY A 449 5.39 22.83 -5.92
N ASN A 450 5.17 22.76 -4.59
CA ASN A 450 6.23 22.60 -3.59
C ASN A 450 5.87 21.49 -2.58
N GLY A 451 6.74 20.51 -2.42
CA GLY A 451 6.61 19.48 -1.39
C GLY A 451 7.25 18.14 -1.72
N ALA A 452 7.14 17.26 -0.77
CA ALA A 452 7.69 15.92 -0.79
C ALA A 452 6.58 14.87 -1.01
N PHE A 453 6.76 14.00 -2.00
CA PHE A 453 5.74 13.04 -2.40
C PHE A 453 6.31 11.64 -2.59
N SER A 454 5.99 10.74 -1.67
CA SER A 454 6.29 9.31 -1.81
C SER A 454 5.28 8.66 -2.77
N LEU A 455 5.77 8.18 -3.92
CA LEU A 455 4.93 7.56 -4.93
C LEU A 455 4.65 6.09 -4.58
N THR A 456 3.41 5.80 -4.23
CA THR A 456 2.99 4.45 -3.87
C THR A 456 3.08 3.51 -5.08
N GLY A 457 3.70 2.34 -4.89
CA GLY A 457 3.84 1.32 -5.91
C GLY A 457 2.54 0.56 -6.17
N GLN A 458 1.88 0.08 -5.13
CA GLN A 458 0.66 -0.72 -5.23
C GLN A 458 -0.58 0.16 -5.38
N PRO A 459 -1.59 -0.28 -6.15
CA PRO A 459 -2.71 0.57 -6.59
C PRO A 459 -3.62 1.05 -5.45
N SER A 460 -3.69 0.32 -4.35
CA SER A 460 -4.58 0.64 -3.22
C SER A 460 -3.88 0.52 -1.86
N ALA A 461 -2.55 0.59 -1.79
CA ALA A 461 -1.87 0.53 -0.50
C ALA A 461 -2.29 1.68 0.43
N CYS A 462 -2.61 2.84 -0.12
CA CYS A 462 -3.16 3.96 0.63
C CYS A 462 -4.57 3.65 1.14
N GLY A 463 -5.49 3.19 0.28
CA GLY A 463 -6.86 2.88 0.68
C GLY A 463 -6.97 1.66 1.59
N SER A 464 -6.25 0.58 1.31
CA SER A 464 -6.41 -0.69 2.01
C SER A 464 -5.51 -0.85 3.25
N ALA A 465 -4.21 -0.71 3.08
CA ALA A 465 -3.28 -0.92 4.18
C ALA A 465 -3.24 0.27 5.14
N ARG A 466 -3.11 1.50 4.61
CA ARG A 466 -3.02 2.72 5.40
C ARG A 466 -4.36 3.08 6.04
N GLU A 467 -5.35 3.42 5.23
CA GLU A 467 -6.61 4.02 5.71
C GLU A 467 -7.52 3.00 6.41
N VAL A 468 -7.70 1.82 5.82
CA VAL A 468 -8.49 0.74 6.45
C VAL A 468 -7.77 0.11 7.64
N GLY A 469 -6.45 0.23 7.71
CA GLY A 469 -5.68 -0.28 8.82
C GLY A 469 -5.51 -1.79 8.81
N ALA A 470 -5.25 -2.40 7.64
CA ALA A 470 -4.98 -3.83 7.54
C ALA A 470 -3.59 -4.24 8.09
N PHE A 471 -2.93 -3.37 8.86
CA PHE A 471 -1.71 -3.66 9.60
C PHE A 471 -1.99 -4.24 10.98
N SER A 472 -1.03 -5.01 11.51
CA SER A 472 -1.11 -5.66 12.82
C SER A 472 -1.31 -4.69 14.00
N HIS A 473 -0.87 -3.45 13.87
CA HIS A 473 -0.95 -2.41 14.90
C HIS A 473 -2.08 -1.41 14.70
N ARG A 474 -2.79 -1.45 13.55
CA ARG A 474 -3.79 -0.44 13.18
C ARG A 474 -5.23 -0.91 13.33
N LEU A 475 -6.11 0.06 13.47
CA LEU A 475 -7.56 0.01 13.31
C LEU A 475 -7.95 0.99 12.18
N PRO A 476 -9.19 0.94 11.65
CA PRO A 476 -9.61 1.82 10.58
C PRO A 476 -9.39 3.32 10.87
N ALA A 477 -9.15 4.12 9.82
CA ALA A 477 -8.89 5.56 9.87
C ALA A 477 -7.69 5.93 10.76
N ASP A 478 -6.54 5.31 10.50
CA ASP A 478 -5.26 5.55 11.18
C ASP A 478 -5.25 5.32 12.70
N MET A 479 -6.30 4.71 13.24
CA MET A 479 -6.36 4.38 14.66
C MET A 479 -5.45 3.22 15.03
N LEU A 480 -5.10 3.09 16.32
CA LEU A 480 -4.13 2.13 16.83
C LEU A 480 -4.78 1.12 17.78
N VAL A 481 -4.46 -0.16 17.67
CA VAL A 481 -4.94 -1.20 18.58
C VAL A 481 -4.48 -0.98 20.03
N ALA A 482 -3.30 -0.38 20.23
CA ALA A 482 -2.77 -0.11 21.56
C ALA A 482 -3.50 1.05 22.29
N ASN A 483 -4.18 1.95 21.57
CA ASN A 483 -4.89 3.07 22.15
C ASN A 483 -6.29 2.68 22.64
N PRO A 484 -6.61 2.78 23.93
CA PRO A 484 -7.91 2.37 24.47
C PRO A 484 -9.09 3.15 23.88
N LYS A 485 -8.94 4.47 23.63
CA LYS A 485 -10.00 5.29 23.02
C LYS A 485 -10.30 4.89 21.57
N HIS A 486 -9.26 4.46 20.84
CA HIS A 486 -9.41 4.00 19.45
C HIS A 486 -10.14 2.64 19.42
N ARG A 487 -9.83 1.74 20.36
CA ARG A 487 -10.57 0.48 20.49
C ARG A 487 -12.03 0.71 20.85
N GLU A 488 -12.29 1.58 21.82
CA GLU A 488 -13.65 1.95 22.23
C GLU A 488 -14.47 2.51 21.06
N LYS A 489 -13.90 3.45 20.29
CA LYS A 489 -14.55 3.98 19.07
C LYS A 489 -14.83 2.86 18.06
N THR A 490 -13.88 1.96 17.86
CA THR A 490 -14.01 0.85 16.91
C THR A 490 -15.07 -0.15 17.37
N GLU A 491 -15.05 -0.55 18.63
CA GLU A 491 -16.04 -1.46 19.22
C GLU A 491 -17.45 -0.87 19.10
N LYS A 492 -17.60 0.42 19.33
CA LYS A 492 -18.90 1.11 19.17
C LYS A 492 -19.40 1.09 17.71
N ILE A 493 -18.53 1.40 16.73
CA ILE A 493 -18.92 1.38 15.30
C ILE A 493 -19.23 -0.04 14.84
N TRP A 494 -18.42 -1.01 15.24
CA TRP A 494 -18.63 -2.43 14.90
C TRP A 494 -19.73 -3.11 15.72
N ASN A 495 -20.33 -2.40 16.67
CA ASN A 495 -21.32 -2.91 17.60
C ASN A 495 -20.80 -4.15 18.37
N LEU A 496 -19.59 -4.04 18.90
CA LEU A 496 -18.93 -5.08 19.68
C LEU A 496 -19.02 -4.79 21.19
N PRO A 497 -19.01 -5.82 22.02
CA PRO A 497 -18.87 -5.67 23.48
C PRO A 497 -17.56 -4.96 23.82
N ALA A 498 -17.57 -4.09 24.83
CA ALA A 498 -16.37 -3.40 25.30
C ALA A 498 -15.31 -4.41 25.80
N GLY A 499 -14.10 -4.30 25.27
CA GLY A 499 -12.96 -5.20 25.55
C GLY A 499 -12.86 -6.40 24.60
N THR A 500 -13.64 -6.42 23.52
CA THR A 500 -13.50 -7.46 22.46
C THR A 500 -12.16 -7.33 21.75
N LEU A 501 -11.74 -6.12 21.40
CA LEU A 501 -10.53 -5.91 20.63
C LEU A 501 -9.26 -6.16 21.45
N ASN A 502 -8.35 -6.94 20.88
CA ASN A 502 -7.05 -7.21 21.48
C ASN A 502 -6.21 -5.91 21.55
N PRO A 503 -5.73 -5.50 22.73
CA PRO A 503 -4.93 -4.30 22.89
C PRO A 503 -3.48 -4.44 22.42
N LYS A 504 -3.00 -5.67 22.21
CA LYS A 504 -1.60 -5.93 21.83
C LYS A 504 -1.42 -5.86 20.34
N VAL A 505 -0.32 -5.26 19.92
CA VAL A 505 0.12 -5.28 18.52
C VAL A 505 0.39 -6.72 18.11
N GLY A 506 -0.15 -7.11 16.96
CA GLY A 506 0.09 -8.45 16.38
C GLY A 506 1.46 -8.56 15.71
N ALA A 507 1.75 -9.75 15.22
CA ALA A 507 2.95 -10.00 14.40
C ALA A 507 2.87 -9.21 13.08
N ASP A 508 3.95 -8.54 12.72
CA ASP A 508 4.12 -7.97 11.38
C ASP A 508 4.41 -9.08 10.36
N LEU A 509 4.46 -8.75 9.07
CA LEU A 509 4.63 -9.71 8.00
C LEU A 509 5.84 -10.64 8.20
N MET A 510 7.00 -10.09 8.57
CA MET A 510 8.20 -10.91 8.78
C MET A 510 8.09 -11.74 10.06
N ALA A 511 7.49 -11.20 11.09
CA ALA A 511 7.20 -11.95 12.32
C ALA A 511 6.15 -13.06 12.09
N ILE A 512 5.17 -12.85 11.19
CA ILE A 512 4.24 -13.92 10.77
C ILE A 512 4.99 -15.06 10.10
N LEU A 513 5.86 -14.77 9.13
CA LEU A 513 6.64 -15.81 8.44
C LEU A 513 7.56 -16.57 9.42
N ARG A 514 8.24 -15.86 10.32
CA ARG A 514 9.02 -16.47 11.41
C ARG A 514 8.14 -17.27 12.37
N GLY A 515 6.95 -16.79 12.66
CA GLY A 515 5.99 -17.50 13.51
C GLY A 515 5.51 -18.83 12.89
N VAL A 516 5.41 -18.88 11.56
CA VAL A 516 5.19 -20.16 10.86
C VAL A 516 6.38 -21.08 11.02
N GLU A 517 7.61 -20.58 10.98
CA GLU A 517 8.84 -21.35 11.13
C GLU A 517 9.02 -21.87 12.57
N ASP A 518 8.94 -20.98 13.56
CA ASP A 518 9.16 -21.30 14.99
C ASP A 518 7.98 -22.00 15.68
N LYS A 519 6.94 -22.30 14.92
CA LYS A 519 5.73 -22.96 15.37
C LYS A 519 4.84 -22.13 16.33
N SER A 520 5.01 -20.82 16.40
CA SER A 520 4.08 -19.95 17.13
C SER A 520 2.79 -19.70 16.34
N ILE A 521 2.82 -19.84 15.00
CA ILE A 521 1.68 -19.74 14.08
C ILE A 521 1.53 -21.06 13.32
N ASP A 522 0.35 -21.68 13.40
CA ASP A 522 0.03 -22.94 12.71
C ASP A 522 -0.93 -22.76 11.54
N PHE A 523 -1.57 -21.59 11.43
CA PHE A 523 -2.46 -21.31 10.33
C PHE A 523 -2.06 -19.99 9.65
N LEU A 524 -1.70 -20.08 8.37
CA LEU A 524 -1.36 -18.93 7.53
C LEU A 524 -2.31 -18.87 6.34
N TRP A 525 -2.98 -17.73 6.16
CA TRP A 525 -3.75 -17.43 4.95
C TRP A 525 -3.16 -16.23 4.21
N THR A 526 -2.74 -16.42 2.96
CA THR A 526 -2.27 -15.33 2.12
C THR A 526 -3.34 -14.94 1.11
N GLN A 527 -3.60 -13.65 0.98
CA GLN A 527 -4.64 -13.11 0.11
C GLN A 527 -4.08 -12.00 -0.78
N VAL A 528 -4.33 -12.10 -2.08
CA VAL A 528 -3.96 -11.07 -3.08
C VAL A 528 -2.45 -10.78 -3.12
N VAL A 529 -1.60 -11.73 -2.71
CA VAL A 529 -0.15 -11.55 -2.66
C VAL A 529 0.60 -12.87 -2.90
N ASN A 530 1.68 -12.80 -3.68
CA ASN A 530 2.60 -13.92 -3.92
C ASN A 530 3.82 -13.83 -2.97
N ILE A 531 3.56 -13.84 -1.65
CA ILE A 531 4.53 -13.46 -0.62
C ILE A 531 5.71 -14.43 -0.51
N ILE A 532 5.50 -15.74 -0.67
CA ILE A 532 6.59 -16.71 -0.56
C ILE A 532 7.62 -16.51 -1.69
N GLN A 533 7.20 -16.02 -2.85
CA GLN A 533 8.12 -15.66 -3.93
C GLN A 533 8.81 -14.31 -3.67
N SER A 534 8.09 -13.32 -3.16
CA SER A 534 8.55 -11.93 -3.10
C SER A 534 9.24 -11.55 -1.79
N ALA A 535 9.07 -12.34 -0.72
CA ALA A 535 9.78 -12.11 0.53
C ALA A 535 11.29 -12.42 0.39
N PRO A 536 12.16 -11.69 1.10
CA PRO A 536 13.58 -12.02 1.13
C PRO A 536 13.79 -13.41 1.73
N ASN A 537 14.84 -14.13 1.26
CA ASN A 537 15.18 -15.47 1.73
C ASN A 537 14.04 -16.50 1.52
N ASN A 538 13.48 -16.54 0.32
CA ASN A 538 12.26 -17.30 0.01
C ASN A 538 12.38 -18.82 0.23
N THR A 539 13.55 -19.43 0.01
CA THR A 539 13.78 -20.87 0.25
C THR A 539 13.43 -21.24 1.69
N HIS A 540 13.85 -20.42 2.63
CA HIS A 540 13.55 -20.56 4.05
C HIS A 540 12.04 -20.59 4.35
N TRP A 541 11.28 -19.69 3.73
CA TRP A 541 9.82 -19.65 3.94
C TRP A 541 9.07 -20.80 3.25
N ILE A 542 9.62 -21.37 2.18
CA ILE A 542 9.09 -22.59 1.56
C ILE A 542 9.12 -23.73 2.57
N GLU A 543 10.25 -23.96 3.20
CA GLU A 543 10.44 -25.00 4.23
C GLU A 543 9.51 -24.77 5.41
N ALA A 544 9.43 -23.54 5.93
CA ALA A 544 8.52 -23.17 7.01
C ALA A 544 7.05 -23.48 6.68
N CYS A 545 6.57 -23.11 5.48
CA CYS A 545 5.21 -23.38 5.02
C CYS A 545 4.92 -24.88 4.84
N ARG A 546 5.95 -25.68 4.55
CA ARG A 546 5.78 -27.13 4.32
C ARG A 546 5.94 -27.99 5.57
N ARG A 547 6.19 -27.41 6.76
CA ARG A 547 6.24 -28.17 8.01
C ARG A 547 4.90 -28.88 8.29
N PRO A 548 4.90 -30.07 8.91
CA PRO A 548 3.69 -30.93 9.08
C PRO A 548 2.53 -30.25 9.82
N ASP A 549 2.83 -29.44 10.83
CA ASP A 549 1.86 -28.83 11.75
C ASP A 549 1.25 -27.53 11.22
N ALA A 550 1.85 -26.92 10.19
CA ALA A 550 1.30 -25.71 9.56
C ALA A 550 0.22 -26.06 8.54
N PHE A 551 -0.82 -25.23 8.44
CA PHE A 551 -1.77 -25.26 7.35
C PHE A 551 -1.75 -23.93 6.63
N VAL A 552 -1.41 -23.94 5.34
CA VAL A 552 -1.23 -22.76 4.51
C VAL A 552 -2.29 -22.67 3.45
N VAL A 553 -3.03 -21.57 3.44
CA VAL A 553 -4.06 -21.25 2.45
C VAL A 553 -3.59 -20.09 1.58
N VAL A 554 -3.79 -20.19 0.28
CA VAL A 554 -3.50 -19.12 -0.69
C VAL A 554 -4.75 -18.83 -1.51
N SER A 555 -5.24 -17.59 -1.42
CA SER A 555 -6.27 -17.05 -2.31
C SER A 555 -5.61 -16.29 -3.45
N ASP A 556 -5.75 -16.76 -4.67
CA ASP A 556 -5.15 -16.15 -5.85
C ASP A 556 -5.97 -16.41 -7.13
N ILE A 557 -5.69 -15.66 -8.17
CA ILE A 557 -6.29 -15.84 -9.50
C ILE A 557 -5.52 -16.86 -10.34
N TYR A 558 -4.25 -17.12 -10.01
CA TYR A 558 -3.34 -18.03 -10.71
C TYR A 558 -2.59 -18.95 -9.75
N PRO A 559 -2.09 -20.10 -10.22
CA PRO A 559 -1.25 -21.01 -9.43
C PRO A 559 0.18 -20.43 -9.29
N THR A 560 0.29 -19.31 -8.57
CA THR A 560 1.54 -18.62 -8.28
C THR A 560 2.52 -19.51 -7.52
N PHE A 561 3.75 -19.04 -7.34
CA PHE A 561 4.75 -19.77 -6.57
C PHE A 561 4.28 -19.99 -5.12
N SER A 562 3.69 -18.97 -4.49
CA SER A 562 3.10 -19.13 -3.15
C SER A 562 1.97 -20.17 -3.13
N ALA A 563 1.12 -20.19 -4.14
CA ALA A 563 0.05 -21.17 -4.26
C ALA A 563 0.59 -22.62 -4.32
N ARG A 564 1.72 -22.84 -5.01
CA ARG A 564 2.36 -24.17 -5.06
C ARG A 564 2.90 -24.64 -3.70
N CYS A 565 3.21 -23.72 -2.79
CA CYS A 565 3.65 -24.03 -1.42
C CYS A 565 2.47 -24.30 -0.46
N ALA A 566 1.25 -23.95 -0.84
CA ALA A 566 0.06 -24.06 -0.03
C ALA A 566 -0.41 -25.52 0.18
N ASP A 567 -1.31 -25.69 1.12
CA ASP A 567 -2.10 -26.89 1.35
C ASP A 567 -3.47 -26.81 0.67
N LEU A 568 -4.02 -25.59 0.63
CA LEU A 568 -5.28 -25.25 -0.01
C LEU A 568 -5.13 -23.99 -0.86
N ILE A 569 -5.60 -24.03 -2.09
CA ILE A 569 -5.65 -22.90 -3.00
C ILE A 569 -7.10 -22.55 -3.29
N LEU A 570 -7.47 -21.29 -3.06
CA LEU A 570 -8.81 -20.79 -3.29
C LEU A 570 -8.83 -19.91 -4.55
N PRO A 571 -9.69 -20.20 -5.54
CA PRO A 571 -9.79 -19.40 -6.75
C PRO A 571 -10.55 -18.10 -6.45
N VAL A 572 -9.98 -16.95 -6.81
CA VAL A 572 -10.60 -15.66 -6.52
C VAL A 572 -11.01 -14.89 -7.77
N ALA A 573 -12.03 -14.03 -7.60
CA ALA A 573 -12.49 -13.11 -8.63
C ALA A 573 -11.44 -12.03 -8.90
N GLY A 574 -11.21 -11.74 -10.18
CA GLY A 574 -10.28 -10.72 -10.64
C GLY A 574 -10.85 -9.30 -10.54
N HIS A 575 -10.07 -8.32 -10.99
CA HIS A 575 -10.32 -6.89 -10.80
C HIS A 575 -11.71 -6.43 -11.29
N PHE A 576 -12.12 -6.73 -12.52
CA PHE A 576 -13.44 -6.34 -13.05
C PHE A 576 -14.52 -7.42 -12.87
N GLU A 577 -14.19 -8.50 -12.17
CA GLU A 577 -15.11 -9.59 -11.80
C GLU A 577 -15.76 -9.37 -10.43
N LYS A 578 -15.51 -8.22 -9.81
CA LYS A 578 -16.04 -7.79 -8.50
C LYS A 578 -16.19 -6.28 -8.43
N TRP A 579 -17.01 -5.80 -7.50
CA TRP A 579 -17.07 -4.40 -7.11
C TRP A 579 -15.81 -4.03 -6.32
N GLY A 580 -15.38 -2.79 -6.45
CA GLY A 580 -14.21 -2.36 -5.71
C GLY A 580 -14.03 -0.85 -5.64
N LEU A 581 -13.23 -0.45 -4.65
CA LEU A 581 -12.70 0.90 -4.50
C LEU A 581 -11.21 0.81 -4.16
N TYR A 582 -10.42 1.71 -4.73
CA TYR A 582 -9.01 1.91 -4.42
C TYR A 582 -8.76 3.32 -3.91
N GLY A 583 -7.80 3.48 -3.00
CA GLY A 583 -7.19 4.75 -2.63
C GLY A 583 -5.82 4.89 -3.27
N ASN A 584 -5.63 5.91 -4.13
CA ASN A 584 -4.37 6.14 -4.83
C ASN A 584 -3.35 6.94 -3.98
N ALA A 585 -2.15 7.17 -4.52
CA ALA A 585 -1.07 7.83 -3.79
C ALA A 585 -1.34 9.33 -3.49
N GLU A 586 -2.23 10.00 -4.23
CA GLU A 586 -2.66 11.39 -3.91
C GLU A 586 -3.90 11.45 -3.01
N ARG A 587 -4.25 10.36 -2.29
CA ARG A 587 -5.42 10.28 -1.37
C ARG A 587 -6.78 10.32 -2.07
N ARG A 588 -6.84 9.98 -3.34
CA ARG A 588 -8.09 9.93 -4.12
C ARG A 588 -8.68 8.52 -4.04
N THR A 589 -9.91 8.42 -3.54
CA THR A 589 -10.70 7.19 -3.60
C THR A 589 -11.44 7.11 -4.93
N GLN A 590 -11.34 5.94 -5.58
CA GLN A 590 -11.92 5.68 -6.90
C GLN A 590 -12.59 4.31 -6.92
N GLY A 591 -13.78 4.23 -7.53
CA GLY A 591 -14.58 3.01 -7.56
C GLY A 591 -14.79 2.45 -8.97
N TRP A 592 -15.21 1.19 -9.05
CA TRP A 592 -15.67 0.52 -10.27
C TRP A 592 -16.74 -0.52 -9.96
N HIS A 593 -17.58 -0.78 -10.95
CA HIS A 593 -18.60 -1.82 -10.89
C HIS A 593 -18.01 -3.19 -11.26
N GLN A 594 -18.69 -4.26 -10.85
CA GLN A 594 -18.48 -5.57 -11.44
C GLN A 594 -18.97 -5.52 -12.90
N LEU A 595 -18.10 -5.82 -13.85
CA LEU A 595 -18.39 -5.73 -15.27
C LEU A 595 -18.59 -7.09 -15.94
N VAL A 596 -17.98 -8.13 -15.40
CA VAL A 596 -18.03 -9.49 -15.95
C VAL A 596 -18.12 -10.52 -14.83
N GLN A 597 -18.57 -11.72 -15.16
CA GLN A 597 -18.59 -12.84 -14.23
C GLN A 597 -17.19 -13.43 -14.04
N ALA A 598 -16.89 -13.90 -12.83
CA ALA A 598 -15.70 -14.66 -12.55
C ALA A 598 -15.79 -16.06 -13.19
N PRO A 599 -14.68 -16.65 -13.63
CA PRO A 599 -14.69 -17.95 -14.30
C PRO A 599 -14.93 -19.10 -13.31
N GLY A 600 -15.73 -20.07 -13.76
CA GLY A 600 -16.01 -21.31 -12.98
C GLY A 600 -16.61 -21.02 -11.61
N GLU A 601 -15.97 -21.55 -10.57
CA GLU A 601 -16.41 -21.39 -9.17
C GLU A 601 -15.62 -20.31 -8.43
N ALA A 602 -14.85 -19.45 -9.11
CA ALA A 602 -14.09 -18.38 -8.44
C ALA A 602 -15.04 -17.41 -7.70
N ARG A 603 -14.65 -17.00 -6.48
CA ARG A 603 -15.43 -16.15 -5.58
C ARG A 603 -14.64 -14.93 -5.18
N THR A 604 -15.32 -13.89 -4.68
CA THR A 604 -14.65 -12.70 -4.13
C THR A 604 -14.00 -13.02 -2.78
N ASP A 605 -12.94 -12.31 -2.42
CA ASP A 605 -12.32 -12.47 -1.10
C ASP A 605 -13.29 -12.09 0.03
N VAL A 606 -14.17 -11.10 -0.20
CA VAL A 606 -15.26 -10.72 0.72
C VAL A 606 -16.18 -11.92 0.97
N TRP A 607 -16.62 -12.61 -0.09
CA TRP A 607 -17.44 -13.80 0.03
C TRP A 607 -16.76 -14.90 0.88
N THR A 608 -15.49 -15.18 0.59
CA THR A 608 -14.75 -16.24 1.30
C THR A 608 -14.63 -15.94 2.80
N LEU A 609 -14.35 -14.68 3.15
CA LEU A 609 -14.27 -14.23 4.54
C LEU A 609 -15.63 -14.33 5.25
N MET A 610 -16.71 -13.92 4.60
CA MET A 610 -18.06 -13.98 5.16
C MET A 610 -18.55 -15.43 5.31
N GLU A 611 -18.27 -16.32 4.34
CA GLU A 611 -18.60 -17.75 4.45
C GLU A 611 -17.81 -18.43 5.57
N LEU A 612 -16.54 -18.06 5.74
CA LEU A 612 -15.75 -18.53 6.86
C LEU A 612 -16.29 -18.02 8.20
N ALA A 613 -16.77 -16.78 8.26
CA ALA A 613 -17.37 -16.20 9.45
C ALA A 613 -18.65 -16.93 9.91
N LYS A 614 -19.42 -17.56 9.02
CA LYS A 614 -20.57 -18.41 9.35
C LYS A 614 -20.19 -19.70 10.10
N ARG A 615 -18.91 -20.08 10.09
CA ARG A 615 -18.39 -21.33 10.64
C ARG A 615 -17.77 -21.21 12.03
N PHE A 616 -17.74 -19.99 12.59
CA PHE A 616 -17.28 -19.69 13.94
C PHE A 616 -18.41 -19.03 14.73
N THR A 617 -18.57 -19.41 15.99
CA THR A 617 -19.50 -18.75 16.91
C THR A 617 -18.77 -17.79 17.83
N ILE A 618 -19.48 -16.80 18.37
CA ILE A 618 -18.90 -15.90 19.38
C ILE A 618 -18.56 -16.66 20.67
N GLY A 619 -19.29 -17.73 20.99
CA GLY A 619 -18.96 -18.60 22.12
C GLY A 619 -17.57 -19.22 22.02
N GLU A 620 -17.10 -19.54 20.80
CA GLU A 620 -15.76 -20.06 20.55
C GLU A 620 -14.66 -19.00 20.64
N THR A 621 -14.96 -17.74 20.29
CA THR A 621 -13.93 -16.71 20.06
C THR A 621 -13.96 -15.57 21.08
N TRP A 622 -15.11 -15.26 21.69
CA TRP A 622 -15.25 -14.16 22.64
C TRP A 622 -15.25 -14.60 24.12
N CYS A 623 -15.08 -15.90 24.39
CA CYS A 623 -14.71 -16.40 25.71
C CYS A 623 -13.29 -15.95 26.10
N GLU A 624 -12.86 -16.22 27.33
CA GLU A 624 -11.49 -15.97 27.76
C GLU A 624 -10.50 -16.70 26.82
N GLN A 625 -9.51 -15.96 26.31
CA GLN A 625 -8.47 -16.50 25.44
C GLN A 625 -7.10 -16.28 26.05
N THR A 626 -6.31 -17.35 26.15
CA THR A 626 -4.91 -17.24 26.56
C THR A 626 -4.05 -16.83 25.35
N LEU A 627 -3.27 -15.78 25.49
CA LEU A 627 -2.27 -15.41 24.50
C LEU A 627 -1.00 -16.23 24.80
N LYS A 628 -0.87 -17.43 24.21
CA LYS A 628 0.29 -18.29 24.42
C LYS A 628 1.57 -17.60 23.93
N GLY A 629 2.65 -17.73 24.68
CA GLY A 629 3.93 -17.05 24.47
C GLY A 629 4.17 -15.87 25.42
N VAL A 630 3.13 -15.38 26.10
CA VAL A 630 3.26 -14.35 27.15
C VAL A 630 2.58 -14.84 28.41
N PRO A 631 3.34 -15.33 29.41
CA PRO A 631 2.77 -15.84 30.66
C PRO A 631 1.87 -14.78 31.33
N GLY A 632 0.66 -15.18 31.71
CA GLY A 632 -0.32 -14.31 32.36
C GLY A 632 -1.15 -13.41 31.46
N ASP A 633 -0.91 -13.41 30.14
CA ASP A 633 -1.66 -12.60 29.19
C ASP A 633 -2.92 -13.31 28.69
N LYS A 634 -4.05 -12.74 29.07
CA LYS A 634 -5.36 -13.24 28.67
C LYS A 634 -6.21 -12.13 28.07
N LEU A 635 -6.98 -12.46 27.03
CA LEU A 635 -8.10 -11.63 26.61
C LEU A 635 -9.32 -11.99 27.48
N PRO A 636 -10.06 -10.99 28.00
CA PRO A 636 -11.18 -11.26 28.87
C PRO A 636 -12.32 -11.98 28.17
N ASN A 637 -13.14 -12.73 28.93
CA ASN A 637 -14.45 -13.15 28.49
C ASN A 637 -15.35 -11.90 28.32
N VAL A 638 -16.01 -11.77 27.16
CA VAL A 638 -16.91 -10.64 26.87
C VAL A 638 -18.33 -11.11 26.54
N LEU A 639 -18.66 -12.37 26.75
CA LEU A 639 -19.96 -12.96 26.41
C LEU A 639 -21.12 -12.37 27.21
N ASP A 640 -20.91 -12.02 28.49
CA ASP A 640 -21.94 -11.37 29.28
C ASP A 640 -22.31 -9.99 28.71
N LYS A 641 -21.30 -9.20 28.32
CA LYS A 641 -21.51 -7.92 27.64
C LYS A 641 -22.08 -8.09 26.24
N ALA A 642 -21.81 -9.22 25.57
CA ALA A 642 -22.41 -9.54 24.29
C ALA A 642 -23.92 -9.79 24.45
N ALA A 643 -24.34 -10.45 25.53
CA ALA A 643 -25.75 -10.65 25.85
C ALA A 643 -26.50 -9.32 26.10
N GLU A 644 -25.85 -8.31 26.69
CA GLU A 644 -26.41 -6.96 26.84
C GLU A 644 -26.70 -6.30 25.48
N LEU A 645 -25.93 -6.65 24.44
CA LEU A 645 -26.17 -6.20 23.05
C LEU A 645 -27.15 -7.08 22.27
N GLY A 646 -27.71 -8.10 22.94
CA GLY A 646 -28.66 -9.04 22.34
C GLY A 646 -28.04 -10.24 21.61
N TYR A 647 -26.72 -10.44 21.72
CA TYR A 647 -26.03 -11.58 21.10
C TYR A 647 -26.06 -12.82 21.98
N LYS A 648 -26.06 -13.98 21.34
CA LYS A 648 -26.03 -15.31 22.00
C LYS A 648 -24.70 -16.01 21.70
N PRO A 649 -24.16 -16.82 22.60
CA PRO A 649 -22.91 -17.56 22.33
C PRO A 649 -22.96 -18.46 21.08
N THR A 650 -24.16 -18.82 20.62
CA THR A 650 -24.41 -19.61 19.41
C THR A 650 -24.44 -18.79 18.14
N ASP A 651 -24.51 -17.46 18.24
CA ASP A 651 -24.50 -16.60 17.05
C ASP A 651 -23.14 -16.69 16.35
N THR A 652 -23.18 -16.73 15.02
CA THR A 652 -21.95 -16.82 14.23
C THR A 652 -21.25 -15.47 14.13
N LEU A 653 -19.96 -15.50 13.81
CA LEU A 653 -19.24 -14.27 13.49
C LEU A 653 -19.85 -13.53 12.30
N PHE A 654 -20.50 -14.24 11.37
CA PHE A 654 -21.25 -13.60 10.30
C PHE A 654 -22.43 -12.79 10.85
N ASP A 655 -23.22 -13.39 11.74
CA ASP A 655 -24.40 -12.74 12.31
C ASP A 655 -24.05 -11.45 13.05
N VAL A 656 -22.97 -11.48 13.83
CA VAL A 656 -22.57 -10.32 14.66
C VAL A 656 -21.75 -9.27 13.94
N LEU A 657 -20.97 -9.66 12.90
CA LEU A 657 -20.07 -8.73 12.20
C LEU A 657 -20.62 -8.22 10.86
N PHE A 658 -21.37 -9.04 10.14
CA PHE A 658 -21.68 -8.80 8.73
C PHE A 658 -23.17 -8.82 8.40
N ALA A 659 -23.98 -9.56 9.15
CA ALA A 659 -25.41 -9.62 8.87
C ALA A 659 -26.10 -8.26 9.02
N PRO A 660 -27.05 -7.94 8.15
CA PRO A 660 -27.79 -6.68 8.21
C PRO A 660 -28.90 -6.73 9.27
N THR A 661 -28.51 -6.78 10.55
CA THR A 661 -29.43 -6.86 11.69
C THR A 661 -29.31 -5.63 12.59
N GLY A 662 -30.42 -5.22 13.24
CA GLY A 662 -30.45 -4.10 14.19
C GLY A 662 -29.98 -2.78 13.56
N LYS A 663 -29.21 -2.02 14.31
CA LYS A 663 -28.67 -0.71 13.89
C LYS A 663 -27.81 -0.79 12.62
N ARG A 664 -27.24 -1.93 12.32
CA ARG A 664 -26.48 -2.12 11.07
C ARG A 664 -27.38 -2.19 9.86
N ALA A 665 -28.56 -2.76 9.98
CA ALA A 665 -29.57 -2.77 8.92
C ALA A 665 -29.98 -1.34 8.52
N GLU A 666 -30.11 -0.44 9.51
CA GLU A 666 -30.47 0.94 9.25
C GLU A 666 -29.32 1.75 8.63
N ALA A 667 -28.09 1.48 9.06
CA ALA A 667 -26.91 2.26 8.66
C ALA A 667 -26.31 1.83 7.30
N VAL A 668 -26.48 0.57 6.91
CA VAL A 668 -25.76 -0.04 5.77
C VAL A 668 -26.66 -0.74 4.78
N TRP A 669 -27.98 -0.82 5.04
CA TRP A 669 -28.89 -1.46 4.11
C TRP A 669 -29.01 -0.64 2.83
N PRO A 670 -28.54 -1.14 1.71
CA PRO A 670 -28.61 -0.38 0.48
C PRO A 670 -29.98 -0.50 -0.14
N ASP A 671 -30.54 0.62 -0.40
CA ASP A 671 -31.49 0.74 -1.47
C ASP A 671 -30.85 0.19 -2.75
N PRO A 672 -31.50 -0.69 -3.53
CA PRO A 672 -30.92 -1.22 -4.75
C PRO A 672 -30.83 -0.13 -5.83
N LEU A 673 -29.82 0.73 -5.71
CA LEU A 673 -29.52 1.76 -6.72
C LEU A 673 -29.08 1.18 -8.06
N TYR A 674 -28.77 -0.12 -8.09
CA TYR A 674 -28.25 -0.81 -9.26
C TYR A 674 -28.99 -2.14 -9.51
N PRO A 675 -30.31 -2.13 -9.78
CA PRO A 675 -31.12 -3.35 -9.80
C PRO A 675 -30.75 -4.36 -10.90
N ASN A 676 -30.01 -3.91 -11.93
CA ASN A 676 -29.59 -4.75 -13.07
C ASN A 676 -28.08 -5.03 -13.08
N GLU A 677 -27.35 -4.64 -12.02
CA GLU A 677 -25.91 -4.81 -11.94
C GLU A 677 -25.54 -6.19 -11.37
N LEU A 678 -24.39 -6.68 -11.76
CA LEU A 678 -23.84 -7.94 -11.24
C LEU A 678 -23.51 -7.79 -9.75
N ASN A 679 -23.83 -8.79 -8.95
CA ASN A 679 -23.60 -8.82 -7.50
C ASN A 679 -23.03 -10.19 -7.06
N ALA A 680 -21.84 -10.52 -7.55
CA ALA A 680 -21.23 -11.84 -7.32
C ALA A 680 -21.14 -12.23 -5.84
N THR A 681 -20.79 -11.28 -4.97
CA THR A 681 -20.67 -11.52 -3.52
C THR A 681 -22.05 -11.72 -2.89
N GLY A 682 -22.98 -10.81 -3.14
CA GLY A 682 -24.32 -10.87 -2.54
C GLY A 682 -25.12 -12.07 -3.04
N ASP A 683 -25.13 -12.34 -4.35
CA ASP A 683 -25.84 -13.48 -4.93
C ASP A 683 -25.33 -14.81 -4.37
N ALA A 684 -24.02 -14.97 -4.26
CA ALA A 684 -23.40 -16.17 -3.71
C ALA A 684 -23.67 -16.36 -2.21
N LEU A 685 -23.92 -15.29 -1.46
CA LEU A 685 -24.31 -15.33 -0.04
C LEU A 685 -25.84 -15.44 0.17
N GLY A 686 -26.63 -15.33 -0.89
CA GLY A 686 -28.09 -15.24 -0.81
C GLY A 686 -28.59 -13.92 -0.23
N LEU A 687 -27.81 -12.85 -0.37
CA LEU A 687 -28.14 -11.51 0.13
C LEU A 687 -28.78 -10.65 -0.97
N LYS A 688 -29.74 -9.84 -0.59
CA LYS A 688 -30.45 -8.92 -1.49
C LYS A 688 -29.83 -7.52 -1.53
N TYR A 689 -28.54 -7.41 -1.25
CA TYR A 689 -27.80 -6.14 -1.24
C TYR A 689 -26.36 -6.35 -1.70
N PHE A 690 -25.65 -5.24 -1.94
CA PHE A 690 -24.22 -5.27 -2.28
C PHE A 690 -23.37 -5.25 -1.01
N PRO A 691 -22.72 -6.36 -0.62
CA PRO A 691 -21.89 -6.40 0.59
C PRO A 691 -20.76 -5.37 0.57
N GLU A 692 -20.13 -5.15 -0.56
CA GLU A 692 -19.05 -4.17 -0.72
C GLU A 692 -19.52 -2.74 -0.42
N LYS A 693 -20.75 -2.38 -0.81
CA LYS A 693 -21.37 -1.10 -0.48
C LYS A 693 -21.63 -0.97 1.01
N ALA A 694 -22.21 -1.99 1.62
CA ALA A 694 -22.48 -2.02 3.05
C ALA A 694 -21.21 -1.88 3.89
N LEU A 695 -20.16 -2.63 3.54
CA LEU A 695 -18.86 -2.62 4.21
C LEU A 695 -18.16 -1.27 4.06
N PHE A 696 -18.22 -0.66 2.87
CA PHE A 696 -17.63 0.65 2.64
C PHE A 696 -18.37 1.76 3.42
N ASN A 697 -19.69 1.76 3.43
CA ASN A 697 -20.48 2.75 4.17
C ASN A 697 -20.30 2.60 5.70
N GLU A 698 -20.09 1.39 6.21
CA GLU A 698 -19.70 1.18 7.61
C GLU A 698 -18.28 1.72 7.85
N TYR A 699 -17.31 1.41 6.97
CA TYR A 699 -15.95 1.95 7.07
C TYR A 699 -15.94 3.49 7.07
N ARG A 700 -16.73 4.11 6.23
CA ARG A 700 -16.87 5.57 6.16
C ARG A 700 -17.16 6.23 7.51
N GLN A 701 -17.90 5.56 8.41
CA GLN A 701 -18.19 6.10 9.75
C GLN A 701 -16.94 6.35 10.60
N PHE A 702 -15.84 5.64 10.32
CA PHE A 702 -14.56 5.88 10.98
C PHE A 702 -13.89 7.16 10.53
N THR A 703 -14.14 7.57 9.29
CA THR A 703 -13.44 8.69 8.64
C THR A 703 -14.10 10.02 8.91
N VAL A 704 -15.40 10.04 9.21
CA VAL A 704 -16.17 11.27 9.47
C VAL A 704 -15.63 12.00 10.71
N GLY A 705 -15.31 13.27 10.57
CA GLY A 705 -14.80 14.14 11.62
C GLY A 705 -13.33 13.93 11.99
N ASN A 706 -12.59 13.11 11.22
CA ASN A 706 -11.16 12.85 11.45
C ASN A 706 -10.25 13.51 10.39
N GLY A 707 -10.80 14.40 9.56
CA GLY A 707 -10.04 15.00 8.45
C GLY A 707 -9.92 14.13 7.20
N HIS A 708 -10.57 12.97 7.19
CA HIS A 708 -10.61 12.02 6.08
C HIS A 708 -12.04 11.78 5.59
N ASP A 709 -12.88 12.78 5.64
CA ASP A 709 -14.33 12.65 5.37
C ASP A 709 -14.60 12.08 3.98
N LEU A 710 -14.77 10.77 3.91
CA LEU A 710 -15.10 10.07 2.67
C LEU A 710 -16.58 10.30 2.30
N ALA A 711 -16.82 10.47 1.02
CA ALA A 711 -18.18 10.41 0.47
C ALA A 711 -18.76 8.98 0.62
N ASP A 712 -20.05 8.82 0.37
CA ASP A 712 -20.68 7.51 0.36
C ASP A 712 -20.28 6.69 -0.89
N PHE A 713 -20.58 5.41 -0.84
CA PHE A 713 -20.27 4.49 -1.93
C PHE A 713 -20.88 4.93 -3.27
N ASP A 714 -22.11 5.36 -3.26
CA ASP A 714 -22.84 5.73 -4.47
C ASP A 714 -22.23 6.98 -5.13
N THR A 715 -21.76 7.92 -4.33
CA THR A 715 -21.02 9.10 -4.82
C THR A 715 -19.77 8.68 -5.58
N TYR A 716 -18.97 7.75 -5.04
CA TYR A 716 -17.78 7.24 -5.73
C TYR A 716 -18.09 6.39 -6.96
N GLN A 717 -19.24 5.74 -6.99
CA GLN A 717 -19.69 4.96 -8.15
C GLN A 717 -20.38 5.82 -9.21
N SER A 718 -20.74 7.06 -8.90
CA SER A 718 -21.32 7.97 -9.87
C SER A 718 -20.32 8.39 -10.95
N ALA A 719 -20.79 8.66 -12.15
CA ALA A 719 -19.93 9.06 -13.28
C ALA A 719 -19.15 10.37 -13.03
N LYS A 720 -19.56 11.18 -12.05
CA LYS A 720 -18.96 12.49 -11.76
C LYS A 720 -17.75 12.43 -10.84
N CYS A 721 -17.61 11.37 -10.04
CA CYS A 721 -16.54 11.27 -9.01
C CYS A 721 -15.46 10.25 -9.32
N ARG A 722 -15.44 9.73 -10.52
CA ARG A 722 -14.50 8.67 -10.95
C ARG A 722 -13.24 9.20 -11.54
#